data_94914a354b0c39a8b393e931d057c799
#
_entry.id   94914a354b0c39a8b393e931d057c799
#
_cell.length_a   1.000
_cell.length_b   1.000
_cell.length_c   1.000
_cell.angle_alpha   90.00
_cell.angle_beta   90.00
_cell.angle_gamma   90.00
#
_symmetry.space_group_name_H-M   'P 1'
#
loop_
_entity.id
_entity.type
_entity.pdbx_description
1 polymer ?
#
loop_
_entity_poly.entity_id
_entity_poly.type
_entity_poly.pdbx_seq_one_letter_code
_entity_poly.pdbx_strand_id
1 'polypeptide(L)'
;MRRTNISYFISILSLLGLWGAETGKACSGPEPTYNYYMFKVCPSVGDLTAMRQEALAKEWTRYTGTRITTEQIAGLARMAPEQLDTTAHPIVAEVRRRNDREMMDYLKALTRYCRINEPSEYGWEYPTKEELAANRQYMEAICRQARQYAGKRLAPQWRLLAVRTLYRLERWQELTAYWQNTVARLPRSVFRDMAEGFYAGALRRCGQPEQAAAIYAESGDMASAIRCMENPHSLSCIQSVYRRNPASPLLYGMVQTFVNNAQETLDCLSDQTDGRETEEWLKTLNVAPTYKEEVDAFIDFANRVAGQKKTASPALWKSAAAMLHYIYKDYDSANREIDEAMTMRGEACVKDNARAIRLLLSGTKATDIAGYSDFLAGELAWLDTKAAQPTQTGDAPYDEFAGHYERVKERIVYRSLVPLYTRWKKPEIALALMGPYNRRACLDTIAVSDAINFYRYLYENTPTTPLDSLLVRGDSHTKTDLCEHIGTKLVRLGEFGQAAKWFERVPLAFVRQMGIAVYMMKRNYAVARWYRRQPVKDEYAYGEEQSVPLRENQKLSFCKEMETLLRKYGKAQGETRKLLAYDLAVRYYQASYRGDCWYIGRYGKSMYDSCRVHETDFVRIAAKYLRESKTSASDELKMKSLYALAYVCEPRWLTKEYDDKTWEPYWNVHETSPQYAALKELHDNLGRPAAKRYVPRCDQLLYFADWVRYRNPQKLPRL
;
A
#
# COMPACT_ATOMS: atom_id res chain seq x y z
N MET A 1 -36.38 -7.80 -12.09
CA MET A 1 -36.55 -6.60 -11.24
C MET A 1 -35.89 -6.84 -9.90
N ARG A 2 -34.62 -6.46 -9.70
CA ARG A 2 -33.90 -6.32 -8.43
C ARG A 2 -32.37 -6.34 -8.70
N ARG A 3 -31.85 -5.30 -9.39
CA ARG A 3 -30.40 -5.09 -9.58
C ARG A 3 -30.05 -3.61 -9.68
N THR A 4 -30.55 -2.76 -8.79
CA THR A 4 -30.29 -1.31 -8.88
C THR A 4 -29.74 -0.67 -7.60
N ASN A 5 -29.47 -1.42 -6.54
CA ASN A 5 -29.13 -0.80 -5.25
C ASN A 5 -27.62 -0.82 -4.87
N ILE A 6 -26.74 -1.47 -5.63
CA ILE A 6 -25.31 -1.53 -5.29
C ILE A 6 -24.53 -0.29 -5.77
N SER A 7 -25.01 0.35 -6.84
CA SER A 7 -24.35 1.54 -7.42
C SER A 7 -24.46 2.80 -6.55
N TYR A 8 -25.37 2.84 -5.57
CA TYR A 8 -25.58 3.98 -4.67
C TYR A 8 -24.58 4.06 -3.52
N PHE A 9 -24.01 2.93 -3.10
CA PHE A 9 -23.06 2.88 -1.98
C PHE A 9 -21.68 3.47 -2.33
N ILE A 10 -21.23 3.32 -3.56
CA ILE A 10 -19.91 3.81 -3.99
C ILE A 10 -19.87 5.35 -4.10
N SER A 11 -20.97 6.00 -4.44
CA SER A 11 -21.03 7.46 -4.55
C SER A 11 -21.10 8.19 -3.19
N ILE A 12 -21.44 7.50 -2.11
CA ILE A 12 -21.49 8.08 -0.75
C ILE A 12 -20.11 7.97 -0.07
N LEU A 13 -19.38 6.89 -0.31
CA LEU A 13 -18.01 6.70 0.19
C LEU A 13 -17.01 7.71 -0.40
N SER A 14 -17.24 8.21 -1.62
CA SER A 14 -16.39 9.23 -2.23
C SER A 14 -16.57 10.65 -1.64
N LEU A 15 -17.59 10.89 -0.83
CA LEU A 15 -17.80 12.16 -0.11
C LEU A 15 -17.19 12.17 1.31
N LEU A 16 -16.80 11.02 1.83
CA LEU A 16 -16.20 10.83 3.16
C LEU A 16 -14.75 10.31 3.09
N GLY A 17 -14.19 10.17 1.91
CA GLY A 17 -12.87 9.57 1.66
C GLY A 17 -11.66 10.41 2.06
N LEU A 18 -11.65 11.00 3.24
CA LEU A 18 -10.48 11.64 3.84
C LEU A 18 -10.25 11.13 5.26
N TRP A 19 -10.22 9.82 5.44
CA TRP A 19 -9.70 9.23 6.68
C TRP A 19 -8.70 8.15 6.35
N GLY A 20 -7.48 8.42 6.76
CA GLY A 20 -6.41 7.50 7.08
C GLY A 20 -6.38 6.20 6.29
N ALA A 21 -5.81 6.21 5.11
CA ALA A 21 -5.50 5.01 4.33
C ALA A 21 -4.55 4.02 5.06
N GLU A 22 -4.32 4.17 6.36
CA GLU A 22 -3.41 3.30 7.11
C GLU A 22 -4.10 2.16 7.87
N THR A 23 -5.40 2.23 8.14
CA THR A 23 -6.10 1.18 8.91
C THR A 23 -6.79 0.11 8.07
N GLY A 24 -6.94 0.29 6.76
CA GLY A 24 -7.56 -0.68 5.84
C GLY A 24 -6.63 -1.72 5.23
N LYS A 25 -5.32 -1.64 5.46
CA LYS A 25 -4.31 -2.51 4.83
C LYS A 25 -4.14 -3.90 5.48
N ALA A 26 -4.96 -4.26 6.45
CA ALA A 26 -4.79 -5.51 7.19
C ALA A 26 -5.25 -6.77 6.44
N CYS A 27 -6.01 -6.66 5.36
CA CYS A 27 -6.60 -7.80 4.65
C CYS A 27 -6.22 -7.93 3.17
N SER A 28 -5.56 -6.93 2.56
CA SER A 28 -4.96 -7.04 1.24
C SER A 28 -3.45 -6.84 1.36
N GLY A 29 -2.64 -7.66 0.69
CA GLY A 29 -1.22 -7.37 0.53
C GLY A 29 -1.03 -5.98 -0.07
N PRO A 30 0.12 -5.31 0.12
CA PRO A 30 0.38 -4.03 -0.51
C PRO A 30 0.23 -4.20 -2.02
N GLU A 31 -0.65 -3.39 -2.64
CA GLU A 31 -0.73 -3.34 -4.10
C GLU A 31 0.66 -3.05 -4.66
N PRO A 32 1.09 -3.76 -5.71
CA PRO A 32 2.37 -3.46 -6.33
C PRO A 32 2.37 -2.00 -6.80
N THR A 33 3.24 -1.17 -6.25
CA THR A 33 3.36 0.27 -6.54
C THR A 33 3.64 0.57 -8.02
N TYR A 34 4.01 -0.44 -8.80
CA TYR A 34 4.32 -0.35 -10.22
C TYR A 34 3.14 -0.59 -11.18
N ASN A 35 1.93 -0.87 -10.67
CA ASN A 35 0.73 -1.09 -11.51
C ASN A 35 -0.18 0.15 -11.62
N TYR A 36 0.35 1.34 -11.35
CA TYR A 36 -0.43 2.56 -11.42
C TYR A 36 -0.56 3.08 -12.85
N TYR A 37 -1.70 3.72 -13.16
CA TYR A 37 -1.91 4.34 -14.46
C TYR A 37 -0.93 5.49 -14.72
N MET A 38 -0.25 5.45 -15.89
CA MET A 38 0.63 6.53 -16.33
C MET A 38 -0.12 7.69 -16.96
N PHE A 39 -1.28 7.41 -17.54
CA PHE A 39 -2.03 8.39 -18.33
C PHE A 39 -3.09 9.07 -17.48
N LYS A 40 -2.84 10.33 -17.08
CA LYS A 40 -3.80 11.18 -16.36
C LYS A 40 -3.73 12.61 -16.89
N VAL A 41 -4.80 13.05 -17.53
CA VAL A 41 -4.95 14.40 -18.09
C VAL A 41 -6.21 15.10 -17.59
N CYS A 42 -7.00 14.43 -16.77
CA CYS A 42 -8.18 14.96 -16.11
C CYS A 42 -8.12 14.70 -14.61
N PRO A 43 -8.66 15.62 -13.78
CA PRO A 43 -8.83 15.37 -12.34
C PRO A 43 -9.66 14.11 -12.07
N SER A 44 -9.36 13.39 -11.00
CA SER A 44 -10.22 12.32 -10.50
C SER A 44 -11.40 12.87 -9.71
N VAL A 45 -12.37 12.01 -9.36
CA VAL A 45 -13.47 12.39 -8.47
C VAL A 45 -12.96 12.85 -7.10
N GLY A 46 -11.89 12.21 -6.60
CA GLY A 46 -11.24 12.59 -5.34
C GLY A 46 -10.61 13.99 -5.43
N ASP A 47 -9.90 14.26 -6.52
CA ASP A 47 -9.29 15.56 -6.77
C ASP A 47 -10.33 16.68 -6.82
N LEU A 48 -11.45 16.49 -7.56
CA LEU A 48 -12.54 17.47 -7.61
C LEU A 48 -13.18 17.70 -6.25
N THR A 49 -13.31 16.65 -5.43
CA THR A 49 -13.82 16.77 -4.07
C THR A 49 -12.87 17.62 -3.22
N ALA A 50 -11.57 17.38 -3.30
CA ALA A 50 -10.55 18.15 -2.59
C ALA A 50 -10.55 19.63 -3.05
N MET A 51 -10.57 19.88 -4.34
CA MET A 51 -10.66 21.26 -4.90
C MET A 51 -11.89 22.00 -4.37
N ARG A 52 -13.06 21.34 -4.32
CA ARG A 52 -14.30 21.92 -3.78
C ARG A 52 -14.20 22.18 -2.28
N GLN A 53 -13.57 21.29 -1.53
CA GLN A 53 -13.34 21.47 -0.09
C GLN A 53 -12.39 22.64 0.18
N GLU A 54 -11.31 22.76 -0.59
CA GLU A 54 -10.41 23.92 -0.52
C GLU A 54 -11.13 25.25 -0.87
N ALA A 55 -11.99 25.23 -1.88
CA ALA A 55 -12.78 26.41 -2.22
C ALA A 55 -13.75 26.78 -1.07
N LEU A 56 -14.37 25.79 -0.42
CA LEU A 56 -15.20 26.01 0.77
C LEU A 56 -14.37 26.52 1.95
N ALA A 57 -13.17 26.01 2.15
CA ALA A 57 -12.26 26.47 3.21
C ALA A 57 -11.90 27.96 3.04
N LYS A 58 -11.67 28.40 1.80
CA LYS A 58 -11.46 29.82 1.48
C LYS A 58 -12.69 30.68 1.79
N GLU A 59 -13.91 30.22 1.49
CA GLU A 59 -15.14 30.93 1.85
C GLU A 59 -15.30 31.06 3.37
N TRP A 60 -15.04 30.00 4.13
CA TRP A 60 -15.11 30.05 5.58
C TRP A 60 -14.00 30.89 6.18
N THR A 61 -12.77 30.84 5.64
CA THR A 61 -11.65 31.71 6.02
C THR A 61 -12.04 33.19 5.85
N ARG A 62 -12.68 33.53 4.72
CA ARG A 62 -13.18 34.88 4.46
C ARG A 62 -14.27 35.33 5.46
N TYR A 63 -15.15 34.39 5.85
CA TYR A 63 -16.18 34.68 6.86
C TYR A 63 -15.60 34.86 8.26
N THR A 64 -14.69 33.98 8.68
CA THR A 64 -14.14 33.99 10.05
C THR A 64 -13.01 34.99 10.24
N GLY A 65 -12.32 35.41 9.16
CA GLY A 65 -11.09 36.19 9.24
C GLY A 65 -9.86 35.40 9.72
N THR A 66 -10.03 34.11 9.99
CA THR A 66 -8.95 33.19 10.38
C THR A 66 -8.93 32.00 9.46
N ARG A 67 -7.74 31.42 9.24
CA ARG A 67 -7.59 30.27 8.34
C ARG A 67 -8.45 29.08 8.84
N ILE A 68 -9.30 28.57 7.96
CA ILE A 68 -10.10 27.37 8.17
C ILE A 68 -9.55 26.25 7.31
N THR A 69 -9.33 25.06 7.90
CA THR A 69 -8.84 23.87 7.19
C THR A 69 -10.00 22.99 6.73
N THR A 70 -9.69 22.08 5.80
CA THR A 70 -10.66 21.09 5.31
C THR A 70 -11.11 20.13 6.40
N GLU A 71 -10.21 19.78 7.35
CA GLU A 71 -10.53 18.94 8.52
C GLU A 71 -11.51 19.65 9.46
N GLN A 72 -11.38 20.96 9.64
CA GLN A 72 -12.33 21.74 10.45
C GLN A 72 -13.70 21.76 9.79
N ILE A 73 -13.80 21.89 8.46
CA ILE A 73 -15.09 21.79 7.75
C ILE A 73 -15.70 20.39 7.92
N ALA A 74 -14.89 19.34 7.77
CA ALA A 74 -15.34 17.97 7.99
C ALA A 74 -15.76 17.73 9.45
N GLY A 75 -15.04 18.32 10.41
CA GLY A 75 -15.39 18.30 11.83
C GLY A 75 -16.75 18.95 12.10
N LEU A 76 -17.00 20.11 11.50
CA LEU A 76 -18.29 20.81 11.59
C LEU A 76 -19.44 19.96 11.03
N ALA A 77 -19.24 19.34 9.88
CA ALA A 77 -20.28 18.53 9.23
C ALA A 77 -20.74 17.33 10.07
N ARG A 78 -19.85 16.79 10.94
CA ARG A 78 -20.14 15.65 11.84
C ARG A 78 -20.81 16.06 13.16
N MET A 79 -20.87 17.34 13.49
CA MET A 79 -21.45 17.79 14.75
C MET A 79 -22.97 17.60 14.75
N ALA A 80 -23.52 17.27 15.94
CA ALA A 80 -24.95 17.35 16.14
C ALA A 80 -25.41 18.82 16.18
N PRO A 81 -26.61 19.17 15.68
CA PRO A 81 -27.11 20.55 15.74
C PRO A 81 -27.09 21.16 17.14
N GLU A 82 -27.30 20.34 18.15
CA GLU A 82 -27.33 20.73 19.59
C GLU A 82 -25.92 21.09 20.10
N GLN A 83 -24.89 20.48 19.55
CA GLN A 83 -23.48 20.77 19.89
C GLN A 83 -23.02 22.15 19.41
N LEU A 84 -23.70 22.74 18.41
CA LEU A 84 -23.34 24.05 17.89
C LEU A 84 -23.52 25.17 18.91
N ASP A 85 -24.36 24.99 19.94
CA ASP A 85 -24.57 26.00 20.94
C ASP A 85 -23.40 26.10 21.96
N THR A 86 -22.58 25.04 22.09
CA THR A 86 -21.51 24.93 23.11
C THR A 86 -20.10 24.74 22.58
N THR A 87 -19.95 24.27 21.35
CA THR A 87 -18.64 23.92 20.74
C THR A 87 -17.69 25.11 20.65
N ALA A 88 -16.37 24.86 20.79
CA ALA A 88 -15.31 25.83 20.53
C ALA A 88 -14.86 25.85 19.05
N HIS A 89 -15.56 25.16 18.16
CA HIS A 89 -15.20 25.12 16.75
C HIS A 89 -15.06 26.52 16.12
N PRO A 90 -13.98 26.85 15.38
CA PRO A 90 -13.67 28.22 14.96
C PRO A 90 -14.81 28.91 14.20
N ILE A 91 -15.46 28.22 13.26
CA ILE A 91 -16.60 28.76 12.49
C ILE A 91 -17.75 29.09 13.44
N VAL A 92 -18.10 28.18 14.31
CA VAL A 92 -19.26 28.35 15.23
C VAL A 92 -18.98 29.41 16.30
N ALA A 93 -17.76 29.44 16.81
CA ALA A 93 -17.32 30.47 17.77
C ALA A 93 -17.46 31.87 17.16
N GLU A 94 -17.08 32.05 15.87
CA GLU A 94 -17.20 33.30 15.18
C GLU A 94 -18.68 33.68 14.90
N VAL A 95 -19.52 32.72 14.52
CA VAL A 95 -20.95 32.92 14.36
C VAL A 95 -21.61 33.42 15.64
N ARG A 96 -21.25 32.84 16.79
CA ARG A 96 -21.73 33.26 18.11
C ARG A 96 -21.20 34.63 18.50
N ARG A 97 -19.90 34.90 18.26
CA ARG A 97 -19.27 36.21 18.53
C ARG A 97 -19.98 37.35 17.78
N ARG A 98 -20.39 37.08 16.54
CA ARG A 98 -21.14 38.03 15.70
C ARG A 98 -22.62 38.10 16.01
N ASN A 99 -23.12 37.23 16.87
CA ASN A 99 -24.58 37.02 17.10
C ASN A 99 -25.35 36.78 15.77
N ASP A 100 -24.73 36.04 14.82
CA ASP A 100 -25.25 35.82 13.48
C ASP A 100 -26.27 34.68 13.50
N ARG A 101 -27.51 34.99 13.84
CA ARG A 101 -28.61 34.03 13.94
C ARG A 101 -28.89 33.36 12.60
N GLU A 102 -28.86 34.11 11.51
CA GLU A 102 -29.12 33.57 10.17
C GLU A 102 -28.11 32.51 9.76
N MET A 103 -26.82 32.73 10.05
CA MET A 103 -25.77 31.74 9.83
C MET A 103 -25.92 30.54 10.76
N MET A 104 -26.28 30.76 12.03
CA MET A 104 -26.51 29.67 12.99
C MET A 104 -27.64 28.75 12.53
N ASP A 105 -28.75 29.32 12.03
CA ASP A 105 -29.88 28.55 11.51
C ASP A 105 -29.46 27.71 10.29
N TYR A 106 -28.65 28.29 9.42
CA TYR A 106 -28.08 27.55 8.29
C TYR A 106 -27.16 26.39 8.77
N LEU A 107 -26.27 26.63 9.73
CA LEU A 107 -25.39 25.61 10.27
C LEU A 107 -26.16 24.47 10.95
N LYS A 108 -27.19 24.77 11.70
CA LYS A 108 -28.09 23.75 12.31
C LYS A 108 -28.79 22.91 11.25
N ALA A 109 -29.24 23.51 10.16
CA ALA A 109 -29.84 22.77 9.06
C ALA A 109 -28.81 21.93 8.28
N LEU A 110 -27.62 22.48 8.04
CA LEU A 110 -26.52 21.79 7.35
C LEU A 110 -26.02 20.56 8.15
N THR A 111 -25.74 20.72 9.43
CA THR A 111 -25.25 19.62 10.27
C THR A 111 -26.30 18.53 10.44
N ARG A 112 -27.58 18.87 10.56
CA ARG A 112 -28.68 17.91 10.55
C ARG A 112 -28.74 17.14 9.21
N TYR A 113 -28.61 17.83 8.08
CA TYR A 113 -28.53 17.19 6.76
C TYR A 113 -27.35 16.21 6.68
N CYS A 114 -26.16 16.61 7.15
CA CYS A 114 -24.97 15.76 7.10
C CYS A 114 -25.18 14.50 7.93
N ARG A 115 -25.68 14.59 9.16
CA ARG A 115 -25.93 13.44 10.04
C ARG A 115 -26.90 12.41 9.48
N ILE A 116 -27.98 12.85 8.84
CA ILE A 116 -28.95 11.94 8.18
C ILE A 116 -28.27 11.11 7.08
N ASN A 117 -27.17 11.60 6.52
CA ASN A 117 -26.45 10.97 5.42
C ASN A 117 -25.16 10.26 5.88
N GLU A 118 -24.80 10.31 7.17
CA GLU A 118 -23.67 9.52 7.68
C GLU A 118 -24.04 8.04 7.72
N PRO A 119 -23.11 7.14 7.35
CA PRO A 119 -23.25 5.71 7.64
C PRO A 119 -23.41 5.51 9.15
N SER A 120 -24.24 4.56 9.58
CA SER A 120 -24.32 4.20 11.00
C SER A 120 -22.92 3.91 11.56
N GLU A 121 -22.69 4.27 12.82
CA GLU A 121 -21.41 4.07 13.54
C GLU A 121 -20.92 2.60 13.49
N TYR A 122 -21.85 1.67 13.23
CA TYR A 122 -21.64 0.23 13.04
C TYR A 122 -21.86 -0.18 11.59
N GLY A 123 -21.10 0.30 10.67
CA GLY A 123 -21.18 0.20 9.19
C GLY A 123 -21.70 -1.10 8.54
N TRP A 124 -22.17 -2.07 9.33
CA TRP A 124 -22.74 -3.35 8.90
C TRP A 124 -24.24 -3.46 9.14
N GLU A 125 -24.86 -2.51 9.85
CA GLU A 125 -26.29 -2.51 10.11
C GLU A 125 -27.05 -1.68 9.08
N TYR A 126 -28.05 -2.27 8.44
CA TYR A 126 -28.96 -1.54 7.57
C TYR A 126 -29.97 -0.75 8.41
N PRO A 127 -30.25 0.51 8.04
CA PRO A 127 -31.26 1.30 8.75
C PRO A 127 -32.63 0.63 8.67
N THR A 128 -33.37 0.68 9.78
CA THR A 128 -34.73 0.17 9.86
C THR A 128 -35.69 0.96 8.97
N LYS A 129 -36.87 0.43 8.72
CA LYS A 129 -37.91 1.15 7.94
C LYS A 129 -38.36 2.42 8.65
N GLU A 130 -38.42 2.38 9.97
CA GLU A 130 -38.78 3.50 10.85
C GLU A 130 -37.75 4.62 10.80
N GLU A 131 -36.45 4.27 10.85
CA GLU A 131 -35.35 5.22 10.70
C GLU A 131 -35.34 5.84 9.30
N LEU A 132 -35.54 5.05 8.26
CA LEU A 132 -35.66 5.57 6.89
C LEU A 132 -36.83 6.54 6.72
N ALA A 133 -37.99 6.24 7.36
CA ALA A 133 -39.15 7.12 7.34
C ALA A 133 -38.90 8.43 8.10
N ALA A 134 -38.29 8.34 9.28
CA ALA A 134 -37.90 9.51 10.08
C ALA A 134 -36.90 10.39 9.34
N ASN A 135 -35.86 9.78 8.76
CA ASN A 135 -34.84 10.48 7.96
C ASN A 135 -35.47 11.19 6.77
N ARG A 136 -36.46 10.58 6.10
CA ARG A 136 -37.20 11.21 5.01
C ARG A 136 -38.00 12.43 5.49
N GLN A 137 -38.69 12.35 6.63
CA GLN A 137 -39.42 13.48 7.22
C GLN A 137 -38.49 14.64 7.56
N TYR A 138 -37.34 14.36 8.19
CA TYR A 138 -36.33 15.39 8.46
C TYR A 138 -35.79 16.01 7.17
N MET A 139 -35.51 15.21 6.16
CA MET A 139 -35.04 15.70 4.86
C MET A 139 -36.07 16.63 4.19
N GLU A 140 -37.36 16.30 4.26
CA GLU A 140 -38.45 17.14 3.76
C GLU A 140 -38.57 18.45 4.53
N ALA A 141 -38.38 18.43 5.86
CA ALA A 141 -38.40 19.64 6.68
C ALA A 141 -37.24 20.59 6.31
N ILE A 142 -36.02 20.05 6.15
CA ILE A 142 -34.85 20.82 5.73
C ILE A 142 -35.06 21.38 4.32
N CYS A 143 -35.64 20.60 3.40
CA CYS A 143 -35.96 21.05 2.04
C CYS A 143 -36.93 22.25 2.04
N ARG A 144 -38.01 22.18 2.84
CA ARG A 144 -38.94 23.29 2.99
C ARG A 144 -38.27 24.53 3.54
N GLN A 145 -37.53 24.42 4.62
CA GLN A 145 -36.78 25.52 5.25
C GLN A 145 -35.82 26.17 4.24
N ALA A 146 -35.02 25.35 3.54
CA ALA A 146 -34.05 25.84 2.58
C ALA A 146 -34.69 26.58 1.38
N ARG A 147 -35.83 26.13 0.91
CA ARG A 147 -36.59 26.78 -0.19
C ARG A 147 -37.29 28.06 0.24
N GLN A 148 -37.77 28.12 1.48
CA GLN A 148 -38.47 29.27 2.04
C GLN A 148 -37.53 30.42 2.43
N TYR A 149 -36.21 30.17 2.49
CA TYR A 149 -35.25 31.22 2.81
C TYR A 149 -35.36 32.41 1.81
N ALA A 150 -35.75 33.59 2.33
CA ALA A 150 -35.95 34.81 1.56
C ALA A 150 -34.79 35.80 1.59
N GLY A 151 -33.79 35.58 2.49
CA GLY A 151 -32.60 36.42 2.61
C GLY A 151 -31.70 36.35 1.37
N LYS A 152 -30.92 37.43 1.16
CA LYS A 152 -29.98 37.52 0.03
C LYS A 152 -28.60 37.01 0.42
N ARG A 153 -28.17 37.23 1.65
CA ARG A 153 -26.79 36.99 2.12
C ARG A 153 -26.36 35.54 2.04
N LEU A 154 -27.16 34.58 2.51
CA LEU A 154 -26.89 33.16 2.50
C LEU A 154 -27.65 32.40 1.41
N ALA A 155 -28.15 33.12 0.39
CA ALA A 155 -28.90 32.51 -0.69
C ALA A 155 -28.13 31.38 -1.39
N PRO A 156 -26.85 31.50 -1.74
CA PRO A 156 -26.11 30.38 -2.38
C PRO A 156 -26.08 29.14 -1.52
N GLN A 157 -25.82 29.27 -0.20
CA GLN A 157 -25.75 28.20 0.77
C GLN A 157 -27.08 27.46 0.92
N TRP A 158 -28.17 28.21 1.16
CA TRP A 158 -29.50 27.66 1.30
C TRP A 158 -30.02 27.04 0.00
N ARG A 159 -29.70 27.61 -1.17
CA ARG A 159 -30.07 27.02 -2.46
C ARG A 159 -29.33 25.71 -2.72
N LEU A 160 -28.05 25.63 -2.40
CA LEU A 160 -27.34 24.37 -2.45
C LEU A 160 -27.96 23.30 -1.52
N LEU A 161 -28.33 23.67 -0.29
CA LEU A 161 -28.98 22.75 0.64
C LEU A 161 -30.34 22.27 0.13
N ALA A 162 -31.13 23.16 -0.49
CA ALA A 162 -32.40 22.80 -1.13
C ALA A 162 -32.18 21.81 -2.30
N VAL A 163 -31.20 22.06 -3.14
CA VAL A 163 -30.85 21.16 -4.27
C VAL A 163 -30.37 19.78 -3.74
N ARG A 164 -29.53 19.75 -2.72
CA ARG A 164 -29.09 18.51 -2.09
C ARG A 164 -30.24 17.69 -1.51
N THR A 165 -31.17 18.35 -0.83
CA THR A 165 -32.34 17.68 -0.24
C THR A 165 -33.31 17.16 -1.29
N LEU A 166 -33.61 17.96 -2.35
CA LEU A 166 -34.42 17.52 -3.48
C LEU A 166 -33.81 16.30 -4.17
N TYR A 167 -32.47 16.30 -4.34
CA TYR A 167 -31.75 15.16 -4.92
C TYR A 167 -31.88 13.90 -4.05
N ARG A 168 -31.75 14.00 -2.75
CA ARG A 168 -31.91 12.89 -1.82
C ARG A 168 -33.35 12.38 -1.69
N LEU A 169 -34.31 13.25 -1.85
CA LEU A 169 -35.75 12.91 -1.91
C LEU A 169 -36.18 12.32 -3.25
N GLU A 170 -35.25 12.19 -4.21
CA GLU A 170 -35.49 11.70 -5.58
C GLU A 170 -36.52 12.53 -6.39
N ARG A 171 -36.63 13.80 -6.04
CA ARG A 171 -37.53 14.75 -6.70
C ARG A 171 -36.85 15.39 -7.93
N TRP A 172 -36.50 14.57 -8.91
CA TRP A 172 -35.64 14.97 -10.02
C TRP A 172 -36.24 16.10 -10.89
N GLN A 173 -37.49 15.97 -11.28
CA GLN A 173 -38.18 17.00 -12.09
C GLN A 173 -38.31 18.32 -11.33
N GLU A 174 -38.62 18.26 -10.05
CA GLU A 174 -38.73 19.44 -9.19
C GLU A 174 -37.36 20.12 -9.00
N LEU A 175 -36.28 19.34 -8.86
CA LEU A 175 -34.93 19.87 -8.80
C LEU A 175 -34.54 20.59 -10.09
N THR A 176 -34.82 20.01 -11.26
CA THR A 176 -34.48 20.62 -12.54
C THR A 176 -35.25 21.94 -12.72
N ALA A 177 -36.55 22.00 -12.41
CA ALA A 177 -37.33 23.22 -12.43
C ALA A 177 -36.80 24.26 -11.41
N TYR A 178 -36.45 23.84 -10.20
CA TYR A 178 -35.91 24.72 -9.19
C TYR A 178 -34.56 25.32 -9.60
N TRP A 179 -33.68 24.51 -10.21
CA TRP A 179 -32.43 25.01 -10.78
C TRP A 179 -32.68 26.10 -11.81
N GLN A 180 -33.50 25.84 -12.84
CA GLN A 180 -33.76 26.75 -13.93
C GLN A 180 -34.40 28.09 -13.48
N ASN A 181 -35.32 28.01 -12.53
CA ASN A 181 -36.09 29.19 -12.10
C ASN A 181 -35.37 29.98 -10.98
N THR A 182 -34.47 29.38 -10.23
CA THR A 182 -33.95 30.00 -9.01
C THR A 182 -32.41 29.97 -8.95
N VAL A 183 -31.77 28.78 -9.01
CA VAL A 183 -30.36 28.62 -8.70
C VAL A 183 -29.46 29.11 -9.83
N ALA A 184 -29.84 28.87 -11.08
CA ALA A 184 -29.08 29.29 -12.25
C ALA A 184 -28.87 30.82 -12.34
N ARG A 185 -29.72 31.61 -11.67
CA ARG A 185 -29.63 33.07 -11.62
C ARG A 185 -28.69 33.62 -10.56
N LEU A 186 -28.15 32.75 -9.67
CA LEU A 186 -27.19 33.15 -8.67
C LEU A 186 -25.82 33.48 -9.31
N PRO A 187 -25.06 34.39 -8.72
CA PRO A 187 -23.66 34.59 -9.11
C PRO A 187 -22.84 33.31 -9.02
N ARG A 188 -21.80 33.18 -9.83
CA ARG A 188 -20.84 32.05 -9.73
C ARG A 188 -20.20 32.03 -8.35
N SER A 189 -20.21 30.86 -7.74
CA SER A 189 -19.63 30.59 -6.44
C SER A 189 -19.47 29.09 -6.24
N VAL A 190 -18.62 28.66 -5.32
CA VAL A 190 -18.45 27.24 -5.00
C VAL A 190 -19.79 26.55 -4.68
N PHE A 191 -20.72 27.24 -4.02
CA PHE A 191 -22.05 26.72 -3.69
C PHE A 191 -22.92 26.47 -4.92
N ARG A 192 -22.90 27.43 -5.86
CA ARG A 192 -23.65 27.28 -7.14
C ARG A 192 -23.03 26.18 -8.00
N ASP A 193 -21.69 26.12 -8.08
CA ASP A 193 -20.99 25.12 -8.90
C ASP A 193 -21.21 23.71 -8.32
N MET A 194 -21.26 23.55 -6.99
CA MET A 194 -21.67 22.30 -6.36
C MET A 194 -23.13 21.95 -6.67
N ALA A 195 -24.05 22.90 -6.64
CA ALA A 195 -25.44 22.67 -6.95
C ALA A 195 -25.66 22.28 -8.45
N GLU A 196 -24.83 22.80 -9.35
CA GLU A 196 -24.84 22.46 -10.78
C GLU A 196 -24.55 20.98 -11.02
N GLY A 197 -23.62 20.37 -10.24
CA GLY A 197 -23.36 18.92 -10.29
C GLY A 197 -24.60 18.07 -9.92
N PHE A 198 -25.35 18.48 -8.90
CA PHE A 198 -26.61 17.80 -8.53
C PHE A 198 -27.69 18.00 -9.62
N TYR A 199 -27.75 19.16 -10.23
CA TYR A 199 -28.66 19.43 -11.36
C TYR A 199 -28.35 18.52 -12.56
N ALA A 200 -27.07 18.38 -12.91
CA ALA A 200 -26.64 17.44 -13.95
C ALA A 200 -27.06 16.00 -13.62
N GLY A 201 -26.88 15.57 -12.35
CA GLY A 201 -27.34 14.27 -11.89
C GLY A 201 -28.85 14.08 -12.02
N ALA A 202 -29.65 15.12 -11.74
CA ALA A 202 -31.09 15.09 -11.89
C ALA A 202 -31.50 15.02 -13.37
N LEU A 203 -30.85 15.76 -14.27
CA LEU A 203 -31.07 15.67 -15.73
C LEU A 203 -30.86 14.24 -16.23
N ARG A 204 -29.78 13.58 -15.80
CA ARG A 204 -29.54 12.16 -16.14
C ARG A 204 -30.70 11.27 -15.71
N ARG A 205 -31.21 11.46 -14.48
CA ARG A 205 -32.38 10.72 -13.95
C ARG A 205 -33.68 11.03 -14.67
N CYS A 206 -33.77 12.21 -15.27
CA CYS A 206 -34.90 12.63 -16.10
C CYS A 206 -34.77 12.21 -17.58
N GLY A 207 -33.83 11.37 -17.94
CA GLY A 207 -33.64 10.87 -19.32
C GLY A 207 -32.91 11.85 -20.24
N GLN A 208 -32.11 12.77 -19.68
CA GLN A 208 -31.32 13.76 -20.42
C GLN A 208 -29.82 13.56 -20.21
N PRO A 209 -29.27 12.38 -20.52
CA PRO A 209 -27.88 12.06 -20.19
C PRO A 209 -26.84 12.87 -20.98
N GLU A 210 -27.14 13.26 -22.23
CA GLU A 210 -26.23 14.07 -23.06
C GLU A 210 -26.03 15.48 -22.47
N GLN A 211 -27.12 16.10 -22.01
CA GLN A 211 -27.07 17.41 -21.37
C GLN A 211 -26.34 17.36 -20.03
N ALA A 212 -26.59 16.30 -19.26
CA ALA A 212 -25.87 16.05 -18.02
C ALA A 212 -24.35 15.88 -18.26
N ALA A 213 -23.95 15.09 -19.27
CA ALA A 213 -22.59 14.91 -19.67
C ALA A 213 -21.88 16.21 -20.04
N ALA A 214 -22.53 17.09 -20.77
CA ALA A 214 -21.97 18.39 -21.12
C ALA A 214 -21.70 19.27 -19.91
N ILE A 215 -22.62 19.35 -18.94
CA ILE A 215 -22.47 20.12 -17.71
C ILE A 215 -21.36 19.56 -16.85
N TYR A 216 -21.28 18.23 -16.69
CA TYR A 216 -20.20 17.60 -15.95
C TYR A 216 -18.84 17.85 -16.60
N ALA A 217 -18.75 17.77 -17.93
CA ALA A 217 -17.50 18.02 -18.65
C ALA A 217 -17.03 19.48 -18.51
N GLU A 218 -17.94 20.45 -18.59
CA GLU A 218 -17.65 21.87 -18.38
C GLU A 218 -17.16 22.17 -16.95
N SER A 219 -17.68 21.44 -15.97
CA SER A 219 -17.24 21.54 -14.56
C SER A 219 -15.98 20.75 -14.23
N GLY A 220 -15.37 20.06 -15.22
CA GLY A 220 -14.22 19.19 -15.04
C GLY A 220 -14.53 17.79 -14.46
N ASP A 221 -15.79 17.47 -14.18
CA ASP A 221 -16.22 16.17 -13.65
C ASP A 221 -16.34 15.12 -14.78
N MET A 222 -15.17 14.75 -15.34
CA MET A 222 -15.09 13.81 -16.46
C MET A 222 -15.61 12.42 -16.10
N ALA A 223 -15.42 11.99 -14.84
CA ALA A 223 -15.93 10.69 -14.40
C ALA A 223 -17.47 10.63 -14.41
N SER A 224 -18.15 11.68 -13.96
CA SER A 224 -19.60 11.76 -14.02
C SER A 224 -20.10 11.97 -15.44
N ALA A 225 -19.38 12.75 -16.26
CA ALA A 225 -19.69 12.96 -17.68
C ALA A 225 -19.65 11.63 -18.46
N ILE A 226 -18.60 10.85 -18.28
CA ILE A 226 -18.42 9.55 -18.92
C ILE A 226 -19.51 8.55 -18.49
N ARG A 227 -19.93 8.56 -17.23
CA ARG A 227 -21.02 7.69 -16.75
C ARG A 227 -22.40 8.01 -17.36
N CYS A 228 -22.56 9.16 -18.01
CA CYS A 228 -23.78 9.51 -18.75
C CYS A 228 -23.81 8.91 -20.17
N MET A 229 -22.73 8.29 -20.62
CA MET A 229 -22.57 7.77 -21.99
C MET A 229 -22.66 6.24 -21.99
N GLU A 230 -23.15 5.69 -23.11
CA GLU A 230 -23.08 4.24 -23.37
C GLU A 230 -21.70 3.90 -23.96
N ASN A 231 -21.04 2.89 -23.39
CA ASN A 231 -19.71 2.42 -23.82
C ASN A 231 -18.67 3.55 -24.05
N PRO A 232 -18.47 4.45 -23.09
CA PRO A 232 -17.67 5.66 -23.27
C PRO A 232 -16.18 5.36 -23.54
N HIS A 233 -15.74 4.14 -23.25
CA HIS A 233 -14.37 3.65 -23.45
C HIS A 233 -14.15 2.99 -24.81
N SER A 234 -15.17 2.85 -25.65
CA SER A 234 -15.00 2.27 -26.98
C SER A 234 -14.46 3.29 -27.98
N LEU A 235 -13.63 2.83 -28.90
CA LEU A 235 -13.14 3.67 -30.00
C LEU A 235 -14.28 4.29 -30.83
N SER A 236 -15.35 3.54 -31.07
CA SER A 236 -16.50 4.02 -31.83
C SER A 236 -17.19 5.22 -31.18
N CYS A 237 -17.31 5.19 -29.83
CA CYS A 237 -17.86 6.32 -29.08
C CYS A 237 -16.93 7.54 -29.14
N ILE A 238 -15.63 7.37 -28.96
CA ILE A 238 -14.61 8.42 -29.09
C ILE A 238 -14.69 9.08 -30.47
N GLN A 239 -14.74 8.27 -31.54
CA GLN A 239 -14.88 8.75 -32.92
C GLN A 239 -16.19 9.53 -33.16
N SER A 240 -17.27 9.09 -32.53
CA SER A 240 -18.56 9.78 -32.64
C SER A 240 -18.54 11.17 -32.00
N VAL A 241 -17.97 11.27 -30.77
CA VAL A 241 -17.79 12.56 -30.09
C VAL A 241 -16.86 13.48 -30.87
N TYR A 242 -15.72 12.96 -31.37
CA TYR A 242 -14.79 13.73 -32.16
C TYR A 242 -15.43 14.27 -33.47
N ARG A 243 -16.22 13.46 -34.18
CA ARG A 243 -16.91 13.89 -35.41
C ARG A 243 -17.89 15.01 -35.15
N ARG A 244 -18.61 15.00 -34.01
CA ARG A 244 -19.57 16.07 -33.65
C ARG A 244 -18.84 17.36 -33.21
N ASN A 245 -17.82 17.21 -32.37
CA ASN A 245 -17.03 18.34 -31.85
C ASN A 245 -15.58 17.92 -31.58
N PRO A 246 -14.63 18.20 -32.49
CA PRO A 246 -13.22 17.91 -32.31
C PRO A 246 -12.56 18.61 -31.13
N ALA A 247 -13.15 19.66 -30.56
CA ALA A 247 -12.67 20.41 -29.42
C ALA A 247 -13.44 20.07 -28.13
N SER A 248 -14.26 19.00 -28.13
CA SER A 248 -15.03 18.61 -26.96
C SER A 248 -14.14 18.29 -25.77
N PRO A 249 -14.37 18.85 -24.57
CA PRO A 249 -13.64 18.51 -23.35
C PRO A 249 -13.84 17.04 -22.92
N LEU A 250 -14.94 16.40 -23.35
CA LEU A 250 -15.17 14.97 -23.12
C LEU A 250 -14.04 14.07 -23.63
N LEU A 251 -13.39 14.47 -24.73
CA LEU A 251 -12.34 13.68 -25.37
C LEU A 251 -11.14 13.44 -24.45
N TYR A 252 -10.81 14.35 -23.54
CA TYR A 252 -9.73 14.17 -22.59
C TYR A 252 -10.00 12.97 -21.66
N GLY A 253 -11.18 12.95 -21.05
CA GLY A 253 -11.59 11.86 -20.17
C GLY A 253 -11.77 10.53 -20.90
N MET A 254 -12.32 10.55 -22.12
CA MET A 254 -12.53 9.35 -22.92
C MET A 254 -11.19 8.74 -23.37
N VAL A 255 -10.25 9.56 -23.87
CA VAL A 255 -8.90 9.12 -24.24
C VAL A 255 -8.16 8.58 -23.04
N GLN A 256 -8.21 9.27 -21.88
CA GLN A 256 -7.62 8.79 -20.63
C GLN A 256 -8.19 7.42 -20.23
N THR A 257 -9.51 7.27 -20.26
CA THR A 257 -10.18 6.01 -19.90
C THR A 257 -9.79 4.89 -20.85
N PHE A 258 -9.72 5.16 -22.17
CA PHE A 258 -9.31 4.18 -23.16
C PHE A 258 -7.87 3.67 -22.90
N VAL A 259 -6.91 4.58 -22.73
CA VAL A 259 -5.50 4.23 -22.48
C VAL A 259 -5.33 3.45 -21.19
N ASN A 260 -6.00 3.89 -20.11
CA ASN A 260 -5.91 3.22 -18.82
C ASN A 260 -6.57 1.84 -18.85
N ASN A 261 -7.67 1.69 -19.58
CA ASN A 261 -8.35 0.42 -19.78
C ASN A 261 -7.47 -0.59 -20.56
N ALA A 262 -6.78 -0.13 -21.60
CA ALA A 262 -5.83 -0.94 -22.34
C ALA A 262 -4.65 -1.38 -21.45
N GLN A 263 -4.12 -0.46 -20.64
CA GLN A 263 -3.06 -0.78 -19.67
C GLN A 263 -3.53 -1.83 -18.65
N GLU A 264 -4.70 -1.64 -18.05
CA GLU A 264 -5.25 -2.56 -17.06
C GLU A 264 -5.51 -3.94 -17.65
N THR A 265 -6.10 -3.98 -18.85
CA THR A 265 -6.33 -5.25 -19.56
C THR A 265 -5.05 -6.03 -19.75
N LEU A 266 -3.96 -5.37 -20.15
CA LEU A 266 -2.69 -6.04 -20.39
C LEU A 266 -1.95 -6.40 -19.10
N ASP A 267 -1.97 -5.52 -18.09
CA ASP A 267 -1.38 -5.80 -16.77
C ASP A 267 -2.05 -7.04 -16.14
N CYS A 268 -3.38 -7.15 -16.22
CA CYS A 268 -4.14 -8.33 -15.77
C CYS A 268 -3.79 -9.60 -16.55
N LEU A 269 -3.62 -9.50 -17.88
CA LEU A 269 -3.25 -10.65 -18.71
C LEU A 269 -1.81 -11.13 -18.45
N SER A 270 -0.91 -10.24 -18.01
CA SER A 270 0.50 -10.55 -17.78
C SER A 270 0.80 -11.14 -16.40
N ASP A 271 -0.03 -10.86 -15.40
CA ASP A 271 0.21 -11.28 -14.01
C ASP A 271 -0.38 -12.67 -13.68
N GLN A 272 -1.14 -13.27 -14.60
CA GLN A 272 -1.77 -14.57 -14.39
C GLN A 272 -1.12 -15.70 -15.20
N THR A 273 -0.85 -16.80 -14.51
CA THR A 273 -0.28 -18.01 -15.10
C THR A 273 -1.33 -18.97 -15.74
N ASP A 274 -2.65 -18.71 -15.50
CA ASP A 274 -3.74 -19.52 -16.03
C ASP A 274 -4.76 -18.64 -16.79
N GLY A 275 -4.77 -18.76 -18.13
CA GLY A 275 -5.56 -17.89 -19.02
C GLY A 275 -7.10 -18.03 -18.89
N ARG A 276 -7.62 -19.07 -18.20
CA ARG A 276 -9.07 -19.25 -18.01
C ARG A 276 -9.62 -18.40 -16.86
N GLU A 277 -8.88 -18.27 -15.78
CA GLU A 277 -9.26 -17.43 -14.65
C GLU A 277 -9.24 -15.95 -15.02
N THR A 278 -8.37 -15.56 -15.97
CA THR A 278 -8.22 -14.18 -16.43
C THR A 278 -9.46 -13.67 -17.17
N GLU A 279 -10.04 -14.46 -18.08
CA GLU A 279 -11.26 -14.06 -18.80
C GLU A 279 -12.48 -13.96 -17.87
N GLU A 280 -12.58 -14.84 -16.89
CA GLU A 280 -13.65 -14.83 -15.91
C GLU A 280 -13.52 -13.65 -14.96
N TRP A 281 -12.31 -13.32 -14.55
CA TRP A 281 -12.02 -12.17 -13.70
C TRP A 281 -12.25 -10.82 -14.43
N LEU A 282 -11.80 -10.68 -15.68
CA LEU A 282 -12.11 -9.51 -16.51
C LEU A 282 -13.61 -9.27 -16.68
N LYS A 283 -14.41 -10.35 -16.76
CA LYS A 283 -15.88 -10.25 -16.77
C LYS A 283 -16.45 -9.74 -15.44
N THR A 284 -15.77 -9.98 -14.31
CA THR A 284 -16.22 -9.51 -12.98
C THR A 284 -15.94 -8.03 -12.73
N LEU A 285 -14.96 -7.43 -13.41
CA LEU A 285 -14.53 -6.05 -13.19
C LEU A 285 -15.52 -4.99 -13.71
N ASN A 286 -16.60 -5.34 -14.39
CA ASN A 286 -17.52 -4.43 -15.08
C ASN A 286 -16.84 -3.45 -16.08
N VAL A 287 -15.60 -3.71 -16.46
CA VAL A 287 -14.82 -2.94 -17.43
C VAL A 287 -14.68 -3.83 -18.65
N ALA A 288 -15.19 -3.38 -19.80
CA ALA A 288 -14.98 -4.12 -21.04
C ALA A 288 -13.48 -4.07 -21.39
N PRO A 289 -12.81 -5.24 -21.55
CA PRO A 289 -11.38 -5.25 -21.87
C PRO A 289 -11.15 -4.60 -23.24
N THR A 290 -10.02 -3.89 -23.36
CA THR A 290 -9.58 -3.26 -24.60
C THR A 290 -8.46 -4.13 -25.22
N TYR A 291 -8.78 -4.80 -26.31
CA TYR A 291 -7.87 -5.73 -26.97
C TYR A 291 -6.99 -5.05 -28.02
N LYS A 292 -5.94 -5.75 -28.46
CA LYS A 292 -4.89 -5.25 -29.35
C LYS A 292 -5.43 -4.65 -30.66
N GLU A 293 -6.43 -5.27 -31.27
CA GLU A 293 -7.02 -4.80 -32.52
C GLU A 293 -7.68 -3.42 -32.38
N GLU A 294 -8.40 -3.20 -31.27
CA GLU A 294 -9.02 -1.89 -30.99
C GLU A 294 -7.97 -0.86 -30.62
N VAL A 295 -6.90 -1.27 -29.91
CA VAL A 295 -5.75 -0.41 -29.59
C VAL A 295 -5.04 0.06 -30.86
N ASP A 296 -4.77 -0.84 -31.80
CA ASP A 296 -4.12 -0.49 -33.08
C ASP A 296 -4.99 0.47 -33.90
N ALA A 297 -6.30 0.19 -33.98
CA ALA A 297 -7.25 1.10 -34.63
C ALA A 297 -7.35 2.47 -33.95
N PHE A 298 -7.21 2.52 -32.60
CA PHE A 298 -7.15 3.79 -31.87
C PHE A 298 -5.86 4.55 -32.17
N ILE A 299 -4.70 3.89 -32.21
CA ILE A 299 -3.41 4.52 -32.54
C ILE A 299 -3.47 5.15 -33.92
N ASP A 300 -3.99 4.44 -34.93
CA ASP A 300 -4.19 4.97 -36.27
C ASP A 300 -5.13 6.19 -36.29
N PHE A 301 -6.21 6.12 -35.54
CA PHE A 301 -7.15 7.23 -35.41
C PHE A 301 -6.48 8.42 -34.71
N ALA A 302 -5.78 8.20 -33.58
CA ALA A 302 -5.10 9.24 -32.84
C ALA A 302 -4.05 9.98 -33.69
N ASN A 303 -3.29 9.25 -34.50
CA ASN A 303 -2.30 9.81 -35.41
C ASN A 303 -2.96 10.68 -36.50
N ARG A 304 -4.08 10.23 -37.07
CA ARG A 304 -4.83 11.05 -38.04
C ARG A 304 -5.39 12.32 -37.39
N VAL A 305 -5.93 12.22 -36.17
CA VAL A 305 -6.48 13.36 -35.42
C VAL A 305 -5.38 14.37 -35.08
N ALA A 306 -4.25 13.92 -34.59
CA ALA A 306 -3.13 14.79 -34.28
C ALA A 306 -2.59 15.56 -35.48
N GLY A 307 -2.60 14.96 -36.67
CA GLY A 307 -2.22 15.60 -37.93
C GLY A 307 -3.27 16.60 -38.47
N GLN A 308 -4.53 16.51 -38.00
CA GLN A 308 -5.59 17.44 -38.39
C GLN A 308 -5.56 18.68 -37.48
N LYS A 309 -5.56 19.89 -38.03
CA LYS A 309 -5.57 21.13 -37.25
C LYS A 309 -6.93 21.43 -36.56
N LYS A 310 -7.77 20.41 -36.34
CA LYS A 310 -9.11 20.53 -35.80
C LYS A 310 -9.21 20.35 -34.27
N THR A 311 -8.32 19.53 -33.72
CA THR A 311 -8.27 19.29 -32.26
C THR A 311 -7.58 20.45 -31.54
N ALA A 312 -8.06 20.77 -30.33
CA ALA A 312 -7.40 21.76 -29.45
C ALA A 312 -6.03 21.27 -28.95
N SER A 313 -5.88 19.98 -28.70
CA SER A 313 -4.73 19.36 -28.09
C SER A 313 -4.19 18.17 -28.91
N PRO A 314 -3.45 18.39 -29.99
CA PRO A 314 -2.84 17.30 -30.75
C PRO A 314 -1.85 16.49 -29.88
N ALA A 315 -1.19 17.09 -28.90
CA ALA A 315 -0.32 16.40 -27.96
C ALA A 315 -1.04 15.31 -27.15
N LEU A 316 -2.35 15.47 -26.84
CA LEU A 316 -3.17 14.46 -26.15
C LEU A 316 -3.16 13.14 -26.93
N TRP A 317 -3.44 13.21 -28.20
CA TRP A 317 -3.58 12.04 -29.08
C TRP A 317 -2.24 11.35 -29.33
N LYS A 318 -1.17 12.14 -29.54
CA LYS A 318 0.17 11.60 -29.72
C LYS A 318 0.72 10.96 -28.44
N SER A 319 0.52 11.56 -27.27
CA SER A 319 0.95 10.95 -26.02
C SER A 319 0.14 9.70 -25.67
N ALA A 320 -1.15 9.64 -26.05
CA ALA A 320 -1.95 8.43 -25.92
C ALA A 320 -1.42 7.30 -26.81
N ALA A 321 -1.12 7.59 -28.09
CA ALA A 321 -0.52 6.63 -29.00
C ALA A 321 0.84 6.13 -28.49
N ALA A 322 1.70 7.04 -27.99
CA ALA A 322 2.99 6.69 -27.40
C ALA A 322 2.85 5.74 -26.20
N MET A 323 1.91 6.01 -25.28
CA MET A 323 1.67 5.17 -24.12
C MET A 323 1.17 3.77 -24.53
N LEU A 324 0.29 3.69 -25.52
CA LEU A 324 -0.21 2.42 -26.04
C LEU A 324 0.90 1.60 -26.74
N HIS A 325 1.76 2.22 -27.55
CA HIS A 325 2.94 1.56 -28.09
C HIS A 325 3.88 1.05 -26.98
N TYR A 326 4.09 1.85 -25.91
CA TYR A 326 4.90 1.42 -24.75
C TYR A 326 4.33 0.18 -24.09
N ILE A 327 3.02 0.14 -23.84
CA ILE A 327 2.32 -0.99 -23.20
C ILE A 327 2.58 -2.28 -24.01
N TYR A 328 2.52 -2.21 -25.33
CA TYR A 328 2.78 -3.34 -26.24
C TYR A 328 4.26 -3.54 -26.60
N LYS A 329 5.16 -2.84 -25.90
CA LYS A 329 6.65 -2.97 -26.05
C LYS A 329 7.20 -2.56 -27.42
N ASP A 330 6.43 -1.81 -28.23
CA ASP A 330 6.92 -1.15 -29.43
C ASP A 330 7.59 0.19 -29.04
N TYR A 331 8.80 0.07 -28.47
CA TYR A 331 9.51 1.21 -27.90
C TYR A 331 9.97 2.23 -28.96
N ASP A 332 10.25 1.79 -30.18
CA ASP A 332 10.68 2.68 -31.27
C ASP A 332 9.54 3.62 -31.69
N SER A 333 8.36 3.07 -31.92
CA SER A 333 7.16 3.88 -32.21
C SER A 333 6.77 4.75 -31.01
N ALA A 334 6.79 4.18 -29.79
CA ALA A 334 6.49 4.94 -28.57
C ALA A 334 7.39 6.17 -28.41
N ASN A 335 8.70 6.01 -28.63
CA ASN A 335 9.67 7.09 -28.53
C ASN A 335 9.47 8.17 -29.61
N ARG A 336 9.17 7.77 -30.85
CA ARG A 336 8.88 8.71 -31.94
C ARG A 336 7.63 9.53 -31.64
N GLU A 337 6.53 8.85 -31.25
CA GLU A 337 5.25 9.50 -30.94
C GLU A 337 5.35 10.46 -29.74
N ILE A 338 6.11 10.10 -28.71
CA ILE A 338 6.24 10.98 -27.53
C ILE A 338 7.12 12.20 -27.82
N ASP A 339 8.18 12.04 -28.62
CA ASP A 339 9.03 13.16 -29.04
C ASP A 339 8.21 14.15 -29.90
N GLU A 340 7.32 13.67 -30.79
CA GLU A 340 6.38 14.52 -31.53
C GLU A 340 5.37 15.20 -30.58
N ALA A 341 4.77 14.47 -29.61
CA ALA A 341 3.85 15.04 -28.63
C ALA A 341 4.48 16.20 -27.83
N MET A 342 5.78 16.09 -27.51
CA MET A 342 6.50 17.15 -26.81
C MET A 342 6.60 18.45 -27.59
N THR A 343 6.56 18.42 -28.91
CA THR A 343 6.60 19.62 -29.78
C THR A 343 5.22 20.18 -30.09
N MET A 344 4.17 19.36 -29.97
CA MET A 344 2.81 19.72 -30.31
C MET A 344 2.12 20.59 -29.25
N ARG A 345 1.08 21.32 -29.62
CA ARG A 345 0.22 22.09 -28.74
C ARG A 345 -0.62 21.17 -27.87
N GLY A 346 -0.76 21.53 -26.59
CA GLY A 346 -1.61 20.88 -25.60
C GLY A 346 -1.64 21.67 -24.31
N GLU A 347 -2.66 21.43 -23.49
CA GLU A 347 -2.77 21.99 -22.15
C GLU A 347 -1.62 21.56 -21.25
N ALA A 348 -1.38 22.30 -20.16
CA ALA A 348 -0.28 22.04 -19.25
C ALA A 348 -0.29 20.60 -18.71
N CYS A 349 -1.46 20.11 -18.27
CA CYS A 349 -1.61 18.72 -17.76
C CYS A 349 -1.26 17.66 -18.83
N VAL A 350 -1.61 17.89 -20.10
CA VAL A 350 -1.26 16.99 -21.22
C VAL A 350 0.25 17.01 -21.47
N LYS A 351 0.87 18.19 -21.45
CA LYS A 351 2.32 18.34 -21.66
C LYS A 351 3.13 17.74 -20.53
N ASP A 352 2.68 17.92 -19.29
CA ASP A 352 3.31 17.31 -18.11
C ASP A 352 3.18 15.78 -18.14
N ASN A 353 2.00 15.26 -18.52
CA ASN A 353 1.82 13.83 -18.71
C ASN A 353 2.69 13.26 -19.83
N ALA A 354 2.80 13.95 -20.97
CA ALA A 354 3.70 13.59 -22.05
C ALA A 354 5.17 13.55 -21.59
N ARG A 355 5.61 14.54 -20.77
CA ARG A 355 6.95 14.56 -20.17
C ARG A 355 7.20 13.34 -19.27
N ALA A 356 6.21 12.96 -18.44
CA ALA A 356 6.30 11.78 -17.59
C ALA A 356 6.42 10.48 -18.43
N ILE A 357 5.64 10.36 -19.50
CA ILE A 357 5.76 9.22 -20.44
C ILE A 357 7.11 9.20 -21.14
N ARG A 358 7.63 10.36 -21.54
CA ARG A 358 8.99 10.47 -22.12
C ARG A 358 10.06 9.99 -21.13
N LEU A 359 9.91 10.34 -19.84
CA LEU A 359 10.83 9.87 -18.79
C LEU A 359 10.72 8.35 -18.61
N LEU A 360 9.50 7.78 -18.62
CA LEU A 360 9.28 6.33 -18.58
C LEU A 360 10.01 5.62 -19.74
N LEU A 361 9.94 6.18 -20.95
CA LEU A 361 10.55 5.66 -22.16
C LEU A 361 12.07 5.88 -22.24
N SER A 362 12.60 6.88 -21.52
CA SER A 362 13.99 7.30 -21.63
C SER A 362 15.00 6.17 -21.37
N GLY A 363 14.67 5.24 -20.45
CA GLY A 363 15.51 4.08 -20.17
C GLY A 363 15.63 3.08 -21.31
N THR A 364 14.74 3.14 -22.32
CA THR A 364 14.81 2.27 -23.51
C THR A 364 15.86 2.75 -24.53
N LYS A 365 16.18 4.04 -24.52
CA LYS A 365 17.18 4.69 -25.40
C LYS A 365 18.53 4.89 -24.71
N ALA A 366 18.62 4.74 -23.40
CA ALA A 366 19.82 5.04 -22.64
C ALA A 366 20.94 4.03 -22.96
N THR A 367 22.09 4.54 -23.44
CA THR A 367 23.25 3.74 -23.85
C THR A 367 24.44 3.92 -22.93
N ASP A 368 24.56 5.06 -22.24
CA ASP A 368 25.65 5.35 -21.33
C ASP A 368 25.13 5.97 -20.02
N ILE A 369 25.87 5.74 -18.92
CA ILE A 369 25.48 6.19 -17.58
C ILE A 369 25.69 7.69 -17.41
N ALA A 370 26.77 8.26 -17.93
CA ALA A 370 27.17 9.62 -17.64
C ALA A 370 26.18 10.64 -18.24
N GLY A 371 25.95 10.56 -19.56
CA GLY A 371 25.01 11.48 -20.23
C GLY A 371 23.55 11.29 -19.74
N TYR A 372 23.20 10.05 -19.41
CA TYR A 372 21.86 9.76 -18.87
C TYR A 372 21.66 10.31 -17.45
N SER A 373 22.71 10.34 -16.62
CA SER A 373 22.65 10.84 -15.25
C SER A 373 22.26 12.32 -15.17
N ASP A 374 22.80 13.15 -16.04
CA ASP A 374 22.47 14.58 -16.08
C ASP A 374 21.00 14.81 -16.47
N PHE A 375 20.55 14.14 -17.51
CA PHE A 375 19.16 14.16 -17.95
C PHE A 375 18.22 13.68 -16.83
N LEU A 376 18.50 12.54 -16.22
CA LEU A 376 17.67 11.93 -15.21
C LEU A 376 17.56 12.77 -13.96
N ALA A 377 18.65 13.41 -13.53
CA ALA A 377 18.63 14.31 -12.37
C ALA A 377 17.64 15.47 -12.55
N GLY A 378 17.62 16.09 -13.72
CA GLY A 378 16.69 17.15 -14.07
C GLY A 378 15.23 16.70 -14.12
N GLU A 379 14.97 15.51 -14.71
CA GLU A 379 13.63 14.98 -14.83
C GLU A 379 13.06 14.49 -13.48
N LEU A 380 13.87 13.87 -12.64
CA LEU A 380 13.45 13.47 -11.29
C LEU A 380 13.19 14.69 -10.41
N ALA A 381 14.02 15.72 -10.45
CA ALA A 381 13.80 16.96 -9.70
C ALA A 381 12.48 17.65 -10.14
N TRP A 382 12.19 17.67 -11.45
CA TRP A 382 10.91 18.15 -11.97
C TRP A 382 9.75 17.31 -11.44
N LEU A 383 9.87 15.99 -11.49
CA LEU A 383 8.81 15.06 -11.04
C LEU A 383 8.56 15.18 -9.53
N ASP A 384 9.62 15.37 -8.75
CA ASP A 384 9.52 15.65 -7.30
C ASP A 384 8.76 16.96 -7.02
N THR A 385 9.02 18.00 -7.82
CA THR A 385 8.26 19.27 -7.73
C THR A 385 6.77 19.05 -8.02
N LYS A 386 6.45 18.17 -8.99
CA LYS A 386 5.06 17.84 -9.32
C LYS A 386 4.39 16.93 -8.28
N ALA A 387 5.13 16.03 -7.66
CA ALA A 387 4.66 15.13 -6.60
C ALA A 387 4.54 15.83 -5.23
N ALA A 388 5.23 16.96 -5.04
CA ALA A 388 5.18 17.70 -3.79
C ALA A 388 3.74 18.17 -3.52
N GLN A 389 3.12 17.61 -2.47
CA GLN A 389 1.83 18.10 -2.01
C GLN A 389 1.99 19.52 -1.45
N PRO A 390 1.06 20.44 -1.71
CA PRO A 390 1.07 21.73 -1.07
C PRO A 390 1.05 21.51 0.44
N THR A 391 2.09 21.97 1.13
CA THR A 391 2.14 21.92 2.59
C THR A 391 0.95 22.71 3.13
N GLN A 392 0.21 22.17 4.09
CA GLN A 392 -0.95 22.83 4.72
C GLN A 392 -0.62 24.19 5.38
N THR A 393 0.63 24.59 5.36
CA THR A 393 1.16 25.83 5.98
C THR A 393 1.32 27.01 5.03
N GLY A 394 0.94 26.89 3.73
CA GLY A 394 1.11 27.97 2.75
C GLY A 394 -0.20 28.33 2.03
N ASP A 395 -0.22 29.50 1.37
CA ASP A 395 -1.28 29.93 0.45
C ASP A 395 -1.19 29.28 -0.93
N ALA A 396 -0.36 28.21 -1.08
CA ALA A 396 -0.22 27.47 -2.33
C ALA A 396 -1.55 26.84 -2.74
N PRO A 397 -1.95 26.95 -4.02
CA PRO A 397 -3.15 26.29 -4.50
C PRO A 397 -3.01 24.76 -4.41
N TYR A 398 -4.14 24.07 -4.17
CA TYR A 398 -4.19 22.61 -4.25
C TYR A 398 -3.78 22.15 -5.65
N ASP A 399 -2.83 21.21 -5.71
CA ASP A 399 -2.42 20.54 -6.95
C ASP A 399 -3.15 19.19 -7.07
N GLU A 400 -4.13 19.13 -7.94
CA GLU A 400 -4.96 17.94 -8.18
C GLU A 400 -4.20 16.77 -8.81
N PHE A 401 -2.99 17.00 -9.29
CA PHE A 401 -2.15 15.97 -9.89
C PHE A 401 -1.00 15.50 -8.98
N ALA A 402 -0.74 16.13 -7.85
CA ALA A 402 0.40 15.82 -6.99
C ALA A 402 0.45 14.33 -6.59
N GLY A 403 -0.63 13.78 -6.06
CA GLY A 403 -0.70 12.35 -5.70
C GLY A 403 -0.60 11.40 -6.88
N HIS A 404 -0.96 11.85 -8.10
CA HIS A 404 -0.73 11.08 -9.32
C HIS A 404 0.76 11.03 -9.66
N TYR A 405 1.47 12.16 -9.60
CA TYR A 405 2.88 12.21 -9.95
C TYR A 405 3.78 11.45 -8.97
N GLU A 406 3.41 11.35 -7.71
CA GLU A 406 4.07 10.46 -6.74
C GLU A 406 4.04 9.00 -7.23
N ARG A 407 2.85 8.49 -7.61
CA ARG A 407 2.67 7.11 -8.10
C ARG A 407 3.28 6.90 -9.49
N VAL A 408 3.25 7.90 -10.35
CA VAL A 408 3.94 7.90 -11.65
C VAL A 408 5.45 7.77 -11.44
N LYS A 409 6.02 8.49 -10.48
CA LYS A 409 7.43 8.37 -10.11
C LYS A 409 7.77 6.94 -9.68
N GLU A 410 6.96 6.35 -8.81
CA GLU A 410 7.16 4.96 -8.39
C GLU A 410 7.12 4.00 -9.59
N ARG A 411 6.14 4.14 -10.47
CA ARG A 411 6.06 3.29 -11.68
C ARG A 411 7.28 3.46 -12.58
N ILE A 412 7.71 4.68 -12.85
CA ILE A 412 8.93 4.96 -13.67
C ILE A 412 10.15 4.31 -13.01
N VAL A 413 10.31 4.48 -11.70
CA VAL A 413 11.43 3.87 -10.95
C VAL A 413 11.42 2.34 -11.14
N TYR A 414 10.30 1.68 -10.88
CA TYR A 414 10.25 0.22 -10.86
C TYR A 414 10.17 -0.42 -12.25
N ARG A 415 9.52 0.21 -13.22
CA ARG A 415 9.36 -0.35 -14.58
C ARG A 415 10.48 0.05 -15.54
N SER A 416 11.17 1.15 -15.31
CA SER A 416 12.20 1.67 -16.20
C SER A 416 13.58 1.76 -15.55
N LEU A 417 13.72 2.53 -14.47
CA LEU A 417 15.03 2.91 -13.96
C LEU A 417 15.74 1.78 -13.19
N VAL A 418 15.04 1.11 -12.28
CA VAL A 418 15.63 -0.01 -11.51
C VAL A 418 16.11 -1.14 -12.44
N PRO A 419 15.32 -1.62 -13.42
CA PRO A 419 15.81 -2.59 -14.40
C PRO A 419 17.00 -2.09 -15.22
N LEU A 420 17.02 -0.82 -15.58
CA LEU A 420 18.13 -0.20 -16.33
C LEU A 420 19.43 -0.24 -15.54
N TYR A 421 19.43 0.30 -14.31
CA TYR A 421 20.62 0.34 -13.46
C TYR A 421 21.07 -1.05 -13.01
N THR A 422 20.14 -2.00 -12.88
CA THR A 422 20.46 -3.41 -12.62
C THR A 422 21.23 -4.02 -13.82
N ARG A 423 20.78 -3.78 -15.07
CA ARG A 423 21.51 -4.20 -16.26
C ARG A 423 22.89 -3.55 -16.36
N TRP A 424 23.04 -2.31 -15.93
CA TRP A 424 24.31 -1.59 -15.88
C TRP A 424 25.19 -2.00 -14.70
N LYS A 425 24.77 -3.00 -13.89
CA LYS A 425 25.49 -3.49 -12.71
C LYS A 425 25.77 -2.37 -11.67
N LYS A 426 24.77 -1.51 -11.48
CA LYS A 426 24.77 -0.41 -10.51
C LYS A 426 23.65 -0.58 -9.48
N PRO A 427 23.69 -1.65 -8.66
CA PRO A 427 22.64 -1.94 -7.69
C PRO A 427 22.51 -0.84 -6.63
N GLU A 428 23.58 -0.12 -6.31
CA GLU A 428 23.56 1.00 -5.36
C GLU A 428 22.68 2.15 -5.84
N ILE A 429 22.71 2.47 -7.13
CA ILE A 429 21.87 3.52 -7.73
C ILE A 429 20.42 3.01 -7.84
N ALA A 430 20.24 1.75 -8.23
CA ALA A 430 18.90 1.14 -8.29
C ALA A 430 18.21 1.19 -6.92
N LEU A 431 18.93 0.88 -5.83
CA LEU A 431 18.42 0.97 -4.47
C LEU A 431 18.15 2.41 -4.04
N ALA A 432 19.00 3.36 -4.41
CA ALA A 432 18.81 4.77 -4.09
C ALA A 432 17.56 5.36 -4.78
N LEU A 433 17.24 4.90 -6.00
CA LEU A 433 16.04 5.31 -6.73
C LEU A 433 14.74 4.80 -6.08
N MET A 434 14.78 3.64 -5.39
CA MET A 434 13.60 3.08 -4.73
C MET A 434 13.18 3.93 -3.52
N GLY A 435 11.87 4.07 -3.29
CA GLY A 435 11.35 4.70 -2.08
C GLY A 435 11.64 3.86 -0.82
N PRO A 436 11.64 4.48 0.38
CA PRO A 436 12.04 3.82 1.63
C PRO A 436 11.26 2.54 1.92
N TYR A 437 9.98 2.52 1.58
CA TYR A 437 9.08 1.41 1.86
C TYR A 437 9.43 0.13 1.09
N ASN A 438 9.69 0.25 -0.20
CA ASN A 438 10.01 -0.90 -1.06
C ASN A 438 11.48 -1.29 -0.99
N ARG A 439 12.37 -0.35 -0.67
CA ARG A 439 13.80 -0.59 -0.47
C ARG A 439 14.05 -1.61 0.64
N ARG A 440 13.27 -1.58 1.72
CA ARG A 440 13.42 -2.51 2.84
C ARG A 440 13.27 -3.97 2.42
N ALA A 441 12.24 -4.27 1.61
CA ALA A 441 12.04 -5.62 1.06
C ALA A 441 13.19 -6.01 0.11
N CYS A 442 13.66 -5.08 -0.74
CA CYS A 442 14.81 -5.31 -1.61
C CYS A 442 16.10 -5.55 -0.84
N LEU A 443 16.37 -4.76 0.21
CA LEU A 443 17.54 -4.94 1.07
C LEU A 443 17.58 -6.33 1.74
N ASP A 444 16.43 -6.92 2.04
CA ASP A 444 16.36 -8.29 2.57
C ASP A 444 16.73 -9.34 1.53
N THR A 445 16.46 -9.12 0.25
CA THR A 445 16.66 -10.12 -0.81
C THR A 445 17.99 -10.03 -1.56
N ILE A 446 18.67 -8.87 -1.58
CA ILE A 446 19.94 -8.67 -2.28
C ILE A 446 21.11 -9.32 -1.53
N ALA A 447 22.24 -9.50 -2.23
CA ALA A 447 23.49 -9.93 -1.60
C ALA A 447 23.98 -8.89 -0.57
N VAL A 448 24.66 -9.38 0.48
CA VAL A 448 25.21 -8.48 1.52
C VAL A 448 26.26 -7.51 0.95
N SER A 449 27.00 -7.92 -0.07
CA SER A 449 27.94 -7.07 -0.81
C SER A 449 27.25 -5.83 -1.41
N ASP A 450 26.08 -6.01 -1.98
CA ASP A 450 25.30 -4.92 -2.59
C ASP A 450 24.75 -3.97 -1.53
N ALA A 451 24.30 -4.51 -0.39
CA ALA A 451 23.90 -3.69 0.75
C ALA A 451 25.06 -2.86 1.32
N ILE A 452 26.28 -3.43 1.38
CA ILE A 452 27.49 -2.71 1.78
C ILE A 452 27.88 -1.65 0.74
N ASN A 453 27.80 -1.96 -0.53
CA ASN A 453 28.06 -1.00 -1.61
C ASN A 453 27.06 0.15 -1.57
N PHE A 454 25.78 -0.13 -1.29
CA PHE A 454 24.76 0.90 -1.10
C PHE A 454 25.06 1.80 0.12
N TYR A 455 25.49 1.23 1.25
CA TYR A 455 25.94 2.01 2.41
C TYR A 455 27.11 2.94 2.06
N ARG A 456 28.12 2.42 1.32
CA ARG A 456 29.25 3.21 0.87
C ARG A 456 28.82 4.34 -0.09
N TYR A 457 27.93 4.04 -1.00
CA TYR A 457 27.38 5.00 -1.94
C TYR A 457 26.74 6.19 -1.22
N LEU A 458 25.96 5.93 -0.17
CA LEU A 458 25.27 6.97 0.58
C LEU A 458 26.16 7.76 1.55
N TYR A 459 27.16 7.11 2.19
CA TYR A 459 27.81 7.67 3.36
C TYR A 459 29.34 7.74 3.30
N GLU A 460 29.99 7.07 2.38
CA GLU A 460 31.45 7.01 2.30
C GLU A 460 31.98 7.59 0.97
N ASN A 461 31.22 7.51 -0.11
CA ASN A 461 31.61 8.01 -1.42
C ASN A 461 31.20 9.47 -1.59
N THR A 462 32.02 10.24 -2.31
CA THR A 462 31.64 11.58 -2.76
C THR A 462 30.77 11.46 -4.01
N PRO A 463 29.60 12.14 -4.07
CA PRO A 463 28.79 12.16 -5.29
C PRO A 463 29.58 12.69 -6.50
N THR A 464 29.53 11.98 -7.60
CA THR A 464 30.30 12.32 -8.82
C THR A 464 29.43 12.90 -9.94
N THR A 465 28.11 12.71 -9.85
CA THR A 465 27.14 13.20 -10.84
C THR A 465 26.03 14.01 -10.16
N PRO A 466 25.29 14.85 -10.90
CA PRO A 466 24.08 15.51 -10.41
C PRO A 466 23.04 14.52 -9.88
N LEU A 467 22.91 13.33 -10.50
CA LEU A 467 22.03 12.27 -10.03
C LEU A 467 22.45 11.73 -8.67
N ASP A 468 23.76 11.43 -8.48
CA ASP A 468 24.27 10.97 -7.19
C ASP A 468 23.97 11.99 -6.09
N SER A 469 24.20 13.28 -6.39
CA SER A 469 23.93 14.38 -5.48
C SER A 469 22.45 14.49 -5.09
N LEU A 470 21.53 14.23 -6.05
CA LEU A 470 20.10 14.22 -5.83
C LEU A 470 19.69 13.03 -4.94
N LEU A 471 20.17 11.83 -5.27
CA LEU A 471 19.81 10.60 -4.60
C LEU A 471 20.33 10.53 -3.16
N VAL A 472 21.59 10.95 -2.94
CA VAL A 472 22.20 10.97 -1.59
C VAL A 472 21.49 11.96 -0.68
N ARG A 473 21.08 13.15 -1.18
CA ARG A 473 20.31 14.14 -0.41
C ARG A 473 18.87 13.70 -0.13
N GLY A 474 18.25 13.01 -1.06
CA GLY A 474 16.86 12.56 -0.96
C GLY A 474 16.67 11.30 -0.12
N ASP A 475 17.76 10.65 0.34
CA ASP A 475 17.66 9.41 1.08
C ASP A 475 17.24 9.61 2.53
N SER A 476 16.17 8.94 2.94
CA SER A 476 15.62 8.98 4.30
C SER A 476 16.19 7.90 5.22
N HIS A 477 17.06 7.00 4.73
CA HIS A 477 17.69 5.99 5.57
C HIS A 477 18.73 6.63 6.48
N THR A 478 18.64 6.34 7.77
CA THR A 478 19.71 6.73 8.68
C THR A 478 20.90 5.80 8.51
N LYS A 479 22.11 6.32 8.71
CA LYS A 479 23.35 5.52 8.71
C LYS A 479 23.26 4.32 9.66
N THR A 480 22.64 4.51 10.82
CA THR A 480 22.41 3.51 11.84
C THR A 480 21.49 2.39 11.36
N ASP A 481 20.44 2.74 10.63
CA ASP A 481 19.45 1.82 10.07
C ASP A 481 20.11 0.80 9.14
N LEU A 482 20.93 1.28 8.20
CA LEU A 482 21.68 0.41 7.28
C LEU A 482 22.74 -0.42 8.00
N CYS A 483 23.41 0.10 9.03
CA CYS A 483 24.38 -0.70 9.82
C CYS A 483 23.69 -1.88 10.50
N GLU A 484 22.52 -1.67 11.11
CA GLU A 484 21.73 -2.72 11.73
C GLU A 484 21.29 -3.76 10.68
N HIS A 485 20.82 -3.30 9.52
CA HIS A 485 20.37 -4.16 8.43
C HIS A 485 21.50 -5.05 7.89
N ILE A 486 22.66 -4.47 7.58
CA ILE A 486 23.85 -5.19 7.10
C ILE A 486 24.34 -6.19 8.14
N GLY A 487 24.41 -5.77 9.41
CA GLY A 487 24.77 -6.67 10.52
C GLY A 487 23.83 -7.88 10.60
N THR A 488 22.53 -7.66 10.47
CA THR A 488 21.52 -8.73 10.47
C THR A 488 21.69 -9.69 9.28
N LYS A 489 21.98 -9.18 8.08
CA LYS A 489 22.25 -10.02 6.89
C LYS A 489 23.50 -10.89 7.10
N LEU A 490 24.56 -10.33 7.68
CA LEU A 490 25.78 -11.08 7.98
C LEU A 490 25.54 -12.19 9.04
N VAL A 491 24.65 -11.91 10.02
CA VAL A 491 24.22 -12.98 10.96
C VAL A 491 23.53 -14.12 10.21
N ARG A 492 22.63 -13.83 9.28
CA ARG A 492 21.95 -14.85 8.46
C ARG A 492 22.92 -15.73 7.68
N LEU A 493 24.07 -15.19 7.31
CA LEU A 493 25.15 -15.94 6.62
C LEU A 493 26.07 -16.70 7.59
N GLY A 494 25.96 -16.46 8.89
CA GLY A 494 26.86 -17.03 9.89
C GLY A 494 28.21 -16.29 10.04
N GLU A 495 28.32 -15.08 9.43
CA GLU A 495 29.53 -14.25 9.44
C GLU A 495 29.57 -13.35 10.69
N PHE A 496 29.58 -13.98 11.88
CA PHE A 496 29.37 -13.30 13.16
C PHE A 496 30.40 -12.22 13.46
N GLY A 497 31.68 -12.46 13.14
CA GLY A 497 32.74 -11.47 13.40
C GLY A 497 32.60 -10.22 12.56
N GLN A 498 32.15 -10.36 11.32
CA GLN A 498 31.83 -9.21 10.46
C GLN A 498 30.54 -8.50 10.92
N ALA A 499 29.51 -9.27 11.29
CA ALA A 499 28.26 -8.72 11.81
C ALA A 499 28.49 -7.86 13.07
N ALA A 500 29.37 -8.31 13.99
CA ALA A 500 29.69 -7.56 15.20
C ALA A 500 30.22 -6.15 14.87
N LYS A 501 31.12 -6.03 13.87
CA LYS A 501 31.69 -4.72 13.46
C LYS A 501 30.61 -3.74 12.95
N TRP A 502 29.55 -4.25 12.33
CA TRP A 502 28.42 -3.42 11.90
C TRP A 502 27.52 -3.05 13.07
N PHE A 503 27.22 -3.97 13.97
CA PHE A 503 26.42 -3.69 15.16
C PHE A 503 27.10 -2.75 16.15
N GLU A 504 28.44 -2.68 16.19
CA GLU A 504 29.18 -1.71 17.00
C GLU A 504 28.91 -0.26 16.57
N ARG A 505 28.45 -0.03 15.34
CA ARG A 505 28.07 1.27 14.81
C ARG A 505 26.61 1.63 15.16
N VAL A 506 25.85 0.71 15.79
CA VAL A 506 24.43 0.88 16.12
C VAL A 506 24.27 1.29 17.59
N PRO A 507 23.88 2.53 17.89
CA PRO A 507 23.67 2.99 19.26
C PRO A 507 22.56 2.20 19.97
N LEU A 508 22.72 1.93 21.26
CA LEU A 508 21.69 1.21 22.05
C LEU A 508 20.35 1.96 22.08
N ALA A 509 20.37 3.30 21.99
CA ALA A 509 19.16 4.10 21.93
C ALA A 509 18.31 3.76 20.70
N PHE A 510 18.93 3.50 19.54
CA PHE A 510 18.24 3.04 18.33
C PHE A 510 17.63 1.65 18.52
N VAL A 511 18.41 0.70 19.08
CA VAL A 511 17.93 -0.66 19.31
C VAL A 511 16.72 -0.70 20.24
N ARG A 512 16.68 0.18 21.25
CA ARG A 512 15.56 0.29 22.20
C ARG A 512 14.24 0.65 21.56
N GLN A 513 14.25 1.33 20.41
CA GLN A 513 13.08 1.74 19.66
C GLN A 513 12.63 0.71 18.60
N MET A 514 13.43 -0.31 18.34
CA MET A 514 13.07 -1.33 17.37
C MET A 514 11.92 -2.20 17.88
N GLY A 515 10.96 -2.52 17.02
CA GLY A 515 9.83 -3.40 17.35
C GLY A 515 10.20 -4.79 17.86
N ILE A 516 11.47 -5.22 17.64
CA ILE A 516 12.04 -6.48 18.18
C ILE A 516 12.69 -6.34 19.56
N ALA A 517 12.83 -5.14 20.09
CA ALA A 517 13.54 -4.89 21.35
C ALA A 517 12.90 -5.57 22.56
N VAL A 518 11.57 -5.71 22.56
CA VAL A 518 10.83 -6.44 23.62
C VAL A 518 11.25 -7.90 23.72
N TYR A 519 11.56 -8.53 22.60
CA TYR A 519 12.05 -9.91 22.58
C TYR A 519 13.47 -9.98 23.13
N MET A 520 14.35 -9.03 22.77
CA MET A 520 15.71 -8.94 23.31
C MET A 520 15.69 -8.82 24.83
N MET A 521 14.74 -8.08 25.42
CA MET A 521 14.62 -7.94 26.86
C MET A 521 14.17 -9.24 27.55
N LYS A 522 13.29 -10.03 26.92
CA LYS A 522 12.59 -11.16 27.55
C LYS A 522 13.13 -12.53 27.16
N ARG A 523 14.09 -12.63 26.25
CA ARG A 523 14.62 -13.90 25.73
C ARG A 523 16.13 -13.99 25.92
N ASN A 524 16.62 -15.23 26.00
CA ASN A 524 18.03 -15.51 26.13
C ASN A 524 18.46 -16.67 25.21
N TYR A 525 19.33 -16.35 24.27
CA TYR A 525 19.82 -17.29 23.27
C TYR A 525 20.75 -18.38 23.81
N ALA A 526 21.27 -18.24 25.03
CA ALA A 526 22.09 -19.25 25.67
C ALA A 526 21.28 -20.32 26.44
N VAL A 527 19.97 -20.14 26.56
CA VAL A 527 19.07 -21.09 27.23
C VAL A 527 18.59 -22.16 26.25
N ALA A 528 18.80 -23.44 26.60
CA ALA A 528 18.35 -24.57 25.77
C ALA A 528 16.84 -24.73 25.84
N ARG A 529 16.14 -24.25 24.81
CA ARG A 529 14.72 -24.48 24.58
C ARG A 529 14.52 -25.00 23.16
N TRP A 530 13.91 -26.18 23.02
CA TRP A 530 13.86 -26.92 21.75
C TRP A 530 12.46 -27.04 21.16
N TYR A 531 11.43 -26.68 21.93
CA TYR A 531 10.03 -26.72 21.51
C TYR A 531 9.61 -25.42 20.84
N ARG A 532 8.40 -25.42 20.30
CA ARG A 532 7.84 -24.32 19.52
C ARG A 532 7.99 -22.97 20.24
N ARG A 533 8.37 -21.96 19.47
CA ARG A 533 8.45 -20.56 19.88
C ARG A 533 7.14 -20.11 20.57
N GLN A 534 7.27 -19.55 21.75
CA GLN A 534 6.14 -19.00 22.49
C GLN A 534 6.00 -17.49 22.20
N PRO A 535 4.77 -16.94 22.11
CA PRO A 535 4.58 -15.50 22.06
C PRO A 535 5.11 -14.85 23.34
N VAL A 536 5.60 -13.63 23.23
CA VAL A 536 6.03 -12.84 24.38
C VAL A 536 4.78 -12.24 25.00
N LYS A 537 4.52 -12.53 26.30
CA LYS A 537 3.48 -11.85 27.03
C LYS A 537 3.80 -10.36 27.06
N ASP A 538 2.81 -9.53 26.88
CA ASP A 538 2.93 -8.06 26.76
C ASP A 538 3.70 -7.59 25.49
N GLU A 539 3.72 -8.40 24.45
CA GLU A 539 4.34 -8.06 23.16
C GLU A 539 3.78 -6.75 22.58
N TYR A 540 2.50 -6.49 22.82
CA TYR A 540 1.80 -5.29 22.35
C TYR A 540 1.75 -4.15 23.38
N ALA A 541 2.32 -4.34 24.56
CA ALA A 541 2.37 -3.31 25.60
C ALA A 541 3.34 -2.16 25.27
N TYR A 542 4.28 -2.41 24.34
CA TYR A 542 5.21 -1.41 23.87
C TYR A 542 4.85 -1.04 22.43
N GLY A 543 4.29 0.16 22.26
CA GLY A 543 4.06 0.74 20.93
C GLY A 543 5.37 1.10 20.24
N GLU A 544 5.33 1.39 18.95
CA GLU A 544 6.50 1.78 18.15
C GLU A 544 7.23 3.02 18.70
N GLU A 545 6.51 3.88 19.44
CA GLU A 545 7.04 5.10 20.04
C GLU A 545 7.66 4.88 21.43
N GLN A 546 7.50 3.71 22.05
CA GLN A 546 7.99 3.44 23.39
C GLN A 546 9.35 2.75 23.37
N SER A 547 10.33 3.36 24.00
CA SER A 547 11.68 2.80 24.16
C SER A 547 11.70 1.69 25.21
N VAL A 548 12.18 0.51 24.82
CA VAL A 548 12.37 -0.64 25.72
C VAL A 548 13.63 -0.47 26.56
N PRO A 549 13.62 -0.73 27.89
CA PRO A 549 14.79 -0.51 28.77
C PRO A 549 15.84 -1.62 28.62
N LEU A 550 16.42 -1.76 27.42
CA LEU A 550 17.52 -2.69 27.16
C LEU A 550 18.82 -2.18 27.78
N ARG A 551 19.62 -3.13 28.30
CA ARG A 551 20.96 -2.86 28.85
C ARG A 551 22.05 -3.05 27.80
N GLU A 552 21.80 -3.85 26.77
CA GLU A 552 22.77 -4.19 25.71
C GLU A 552 22.07 -4.50 24.38
N ASN A 553 22.83 -4.41 23.28
CA ASN A 553 22.39 -4.91 21.99
C ASN A 553 22.65 -6.43 21.93
N GLN A 554 21.61 -7.23 22.10
CA GLN A 554 21.75 -8.69 22.11
C GLN A 554 22.29 -9.28 20.80
N LYS A 555 22.06 -8.64 19.65
CA LYS A 555 22.65 -9.10 18.38
C LYS A 555 24.18 -8.96 18.39
N LEU A 556 24.66 -7.83 18.91
CA LEU A 556 26.11 -7.62 19.09
C LEU A 556 26.72 -8.63 20.06
N SER A 557 26.10 -8.80 21.23
CA SER A 557 26.56 -9.77 22.25
C SER A 557 26.56 -11.19 21.69
N PHE A 558 25.49 -11.59 21.02
CA PHE A 558 25.39 -12.89 20.34
C PHE A 558 26.52 -13.11 19.33
N CYS A 559 26.80 -12.14 18.48
CA CYS A 559 27.86 -12.26 17.46
C CYS A 559 29.24 -12.41 18.09
N LYS A 560 29.57 -11.64 19.12
CA LYS A 560 30.86 -11.74 19.86
C LYS A 560 31.01 -13.07 20.58
N GLU A 561 29.95 -13.56 21.19
CA GLU A 561 29.94 -14.87 21.83
C GLU A 561 30.10 -16.01 20.82
N MET A 562 29.36 -15.94 19.68
CA MET A 562 29.47 -16.98 18.64
C MET A 562 30.88 -17.05 18.05
N GLU A 563 31.47 -15.91 17.73
CA GLU A 563 32.87 -15.89 17.24
C GLU A 563 33.83 -16.52 18.25
N THR A 564 33.70 -16.19 19.53
CA THR A 564 34.50 -16.72 20.60
C THR A 564 34.29 -18.23 20.76
N LEU A 565 33.01 -18.67 20.73
CA LEU A 565 32.67 -20.09 20.92
C LEU A 565 33.13 -20.95 19.73
N LEU A 566 32.99 -20.48 18.51
CA LEU A 566 33.47 -21.15 17.30
C LEU A 566 35.01 -21.29 17.32
N ARG A 567 35.72 -20.26 17.74
CA ARG A 567 37.17 -20.31 17.90
C ARG A 567 37.61 -21.33 18.98
N LYS A 568 36.91 -21.37 20.13
CA LYS A 568 37.16 -22.36 21.19
C LYS A 568 36.87 -23.77 20.68
N TYR A 569 35.76 -23.98 20.01
CA TYR A 569 35.37 -25.27 19.44
C TYR A 569 36.40 -25.78 18.40
N GLY A 570 36.92 -24.88 17.54
CA GLY A 570 37.95 -25.25 16.57
C GLY A 570 39.27 -25.76 17.18
N LYS A 571 39.59 -25.32 18.40
CA LYS A 571 40.81 -25.73 19.12
C LYS A 571 40.57 -26.91 20.07
N ALA A 572 39.33 -27.21 20.44
CA ALA A 572 39.00 -28.23 21.42
C ALA A 572 38.99 -29.64 20.84
N GLN A 573 39.26 -30.61 21.69
CA GLN A 573 39.20 -32.05 21.38
C GLN A 573 38.44 -32.82 22.47
N GLY A 574 38.09 -34.07 22.20
CA GLY A 574 37.46 -34.98 23.16
C GLY A 574 36.13 -34.44 23.72
N GLU A 575 35.94 -34.62 25.02
CA GLU A 575 34.68 -34.24 25.70
C GLU A 575 34.45 -32.74 25.73
N THR A 576 35.51 -31.94 25.85
CA THR A 576 35.41 -30.47 25.79
C THR A 576 34.83 -30.01 24.45
N ARG A 577 35.24 -30.61 23.34
CA ARG A 577 34.69 -30.29 22.00
C ARG A 577 33.21 -30.65 21.90
N LYS A 578 32.82 -31.81 22.45
CA LYS A 578 31.41 -32.24 22.45
C LYS A 578 30.49 -31.32 23.28
N LEU A 579 31.00 -30.82 24.41
CA LEU A 579 30.30 -29.85 25.24
C LEU A 579 30.12 -28.51 24.47
N LEU A 580 31.17 -27.99 23.85
CA LEU A 580 31.15 -26.79 23.05
C LEU A 580 30.22 -26.97 21.82
N ALA A 581 30.16 -28.17 21.24
CA ALA A 581 29.21 -28.49 20.18
C ALA A 581 27.74 -28.31 20.65
N TYR A 582 27.44 -28.79 21.87
CA TYR A 582 26.10 -28.57 22.44
C TYR A 582 25.78 -27.06 22.63
N ASP A 583 26.73 -26.31 23.16
CA ASP A 583 26.56 -24.88 23.38
C ASP A 583 26.39 -24.10 22.05
N LEU A 584 27.09 -24.49 20.99
CA LEU A 584 26.88 -23.97 19.64
C LEU A 584 25.50 -24.33 19.11
N ALA A 585 25.05 -25.58 19.27
CA ALA A 585 23.78 -26.05 18.84
C ALA A 585 22.63 -25.25 19.46
N VAL A 586 22.71 -24.96 20.76
CA VAL A 586 21.73 -24.11 21.48
C VAL A 586 21.63 -22.77 20.80
N ARG A 587 22.73 -22.07 20.59
CA ARG A 587 22.74 -20.71 20.01
C ARG A 587 22.25 -20.67 18.57
N TYR A 588 22.71 -21.61 17.73
CA TYR A 588 22.21 -21.71 16.36
C TYR A 588 20.71 -21.98 16.32
N TYR A 589 20.21 -22.90 17.15
CA TYR A 589 18.78 -23.17 17.19
C TYR A 589 17.98 -21.98 17.69
N GLN A 590 18.43 -21.33 18.78
CA GLN A 590 17.72 -20.15 19.32
C GLN A 590 17.65 -18.97 18.35
N ALA A 591 18.71 -18.75 17.57
CA ALA A 591 18.75 -17.71 16.55
C ALA A 591 18.08 -18.11 15.23
N SER A 592 17.67 -19.38 15.08
CA SER A 592 16.95 -19.85 13.88
C SER A 592 15.50 -19.35 13.84
N TYR A 593 14.85 -19.50 12.69
CA TYR A 593 13.42 -19.20 12.53
C TYR A 593 12.50 -20.02 13.45
N ARG A 594 12.97 -21.11 14.05
CA ARG A 594 12.25 -21.95 15.00
C ARG A 594 12.50 -21.61 16.46
N GLY A 595 13.60 -20.92 16.75
CA GLY A 595 14.01 -20.61 18.11
C GLY A 595 13.32 -19.38 18.71
N ASP A 596 13.42 -19.25 20.04
CA ASP A 596 12.85 -18.12 20.79
C ASP A 596 13.51 -16.78 20.46
N CYS A 597 14.79 -16.80 20.05
CA CYS A 597 15.58 -15.61 19.70
C CYS A 597 15.69 -15.39 18.18
N TRP A 598 14.65 -15.76 17.43
CA TRP A 598 14.54 -15.59 15.97
C TRP A 598 14.86 -14.16 15.50
N TYR A 599 14.59 -13.15 16.33
CA TYR A 599 14.84 -11.73 16.06
C TYR A 599 16.33 -11.41 15.83
N ILE A 600 17.25 -12.28 16.24
CA ILE A 600 18.69 -12.12 16.00
C ILE A 600 18.98 -12.09 14.49
N GLY A 601 18.28 -12.92 13.71
CA GLY A 601 18.39 -12.97 12.25
C GLY A 601 17.37 -12.08 11.52
N ARG A 602 16.62 -11.19 12.19
CA ARG A 602 15.59 -10.35 11.59
C ARG A 602 15.83 -8.87 11.90
N TYR A 603 15.54 -8.04 10.89
CA TYR A 603 15.64 -6.59 11.06
C TYR A 603 14.43 -6.02 11.78
N GLY A 604 13.25 -6.47 11.43
CA GLY A 604 11.97 -6.02 11.99
C GLY A 604 11.07 -7.17 12.41
N LYS A 605 9.89 -6.83 12.94
CA LYS A 605 8.83 -7.77 13.25
C LYS A 605 7.84 -7.76 12.08
N SER A 606 7.67 -8.90 11.42
CA SER A 606 6.66 -9.11 10.38
C SER A 606 6.15 -10.54 10.43
N MET A 607 4.84 -10.72 10.35
CA MET A 607 4.24 -12.04 10.20
C MET A 607 4.41 -12.58 8.77
N TYR A 608 4.75 -11.74 7.81
CA TYR A 608 5.01 -12.09 6.41
C TYR A 608 6.51 -12.19 6.08
N ASP A 609 7.40 -12.06 7.07
CA ASP A 609 8.84 -12.19 6.87
C ASP A 609 9.23 -13.67 6.66
N SER A 610 8.89 -14.17 5.47
CA SER A 610 9.20 -15.53 5.02
C SER A 610 10.43 -15.59 4.10
N CYS A 611 11.01 -14.43 3.76
CA CYS A 611 12.15 -14.37 2.85
C CYS A 611 13.40 -14.99 3.50
N ARG A 612 13.83 -16.13 2.95
CA ARG A 612 15.03 -16.88 3.38
C ARG A 612 16.12 -16.88 2.31
N VAL A 613 16.05 -15.94 1.39
CA VAL A 613 17.08 -15.82 0.35
C VAL A 613 18.41 -15.45 1.02
N HIS A 614 19.45 -16.18 0.66
CA HIS A 614 20.80 -16.01 1.20
C HIS A 614 20.92 -16.25 2.73
N GLU A 615 20.12 -17.16 3.29
CA GLU A 615 20.23 -17.57 4.70
C GLU A 615 20.94 -18.91 4.84
N THR A 616 21.78 -18.99 5.87
CA THR A 616 22.35 -20.26 6.33
C THR A 616 21.30 -20.99 7.19
N ASP A 617 21.08 -22.26 6.93
CA ASP A 617 20.14 -23.08 7.71
C ASP A 617 20.68 -23.38 9.11
N PHE A 618 20.36 -22.53 10.06
CA PHE A 618 20.78 -22.65 11.45
C PHE A 618 20.19 -23.88 12.16
N VAL A 619 18.98 -24.32 11.75
CA VAL A 619 18.39 -25.56 12.29
C VAL A 619 19.22 -26.76 11.88
N ARG A 620 19.64 -26.85 10.62
CA ARG A 620 20.50 -27.91 10.12
C ARG A 620 21.90 -27.91 10.79
N ILE A 621 22.47 -26.70 11.02
CA ILE A 621 23.74 -26.55 11.72
C ILE A 621 23.60 -27.00 13.17
N ALA A 622 22.51 -26.60 13.86
CA ALA A 622 22.26 -27.05 15.23
C ALA A 622 22.17 -28.58 15.32
N ALA A 623 21.43 -29.21 14.39
CA ALA A 623 21.33 -30.67 14.32
C ALA A 623 22.69 -31.33 14.08
N LYS A 624 23.58 -30.74 13.26
CA LYS A 624 24.96 -31.24 13.05
C LYS A 624 25.73 -31.26 14.36
N TYR A 625 25.75 -30.15 15.09
CA TYR A 625 26.48 -30.08 16.38
C TYR A 625 25.86 -30.98 17.45
N LEU A 626 24.53 -31.15 17.50
CA LEU A 626 23.88 -32.09 18.40
C LEU A 626 24.27 -33.56 18.10
N ARG A 627 24.42 -33.94 16.84
CA ARG A 627 24.88 -35.27 16.44
C ARG A 627 26.32 -35.55 16.92
N GLU A 628 27.16 -34.54 16.93
CA GLU A 628 28.51 -34.65 17.51
C GLU A 628 28.43 -34.75 19.05
N SER A 629 27.66 -33.87 19.69
CA SER A 629 27.51 -33.81 21.15
C SER A 629 26.92 -35.10 21.75
N LYS A 630 25.96 -35.77 21.10
CA LYS A 630 25.39 -37.03 21.58
C LYS A 630 26.37 -38.20 21.67
N THR A 631 27.56 -38.10 21.06
CA THR A 631 28.63 -39.12 21.16
C THR A 631 29.44 -38.99 22.42
N SER A 632 29.06 -38.08 23.35
CA SER A 632 29.74 -37.88 24.62
C SER A 632 29.73 -39.15 25.49
N ALA A 633 30.80 -39.34 26.27
CA ALA A 633 30.84 -40.34 27.31
C ALA A 633 29.95 -39.95 28.52
N SER A 634 29.66 -38.66 28.70
CA SER A 634 28.72 -38.16 29.71
C SER A 634 27.30 -38.55 29.37
N ASP A 635 26.65 -39.35 30.23
CA ASP A 635 25.26 -39.75 30.08
C ASP A 635 24.32 -38.55 30.04
N GLU A 636 24.57 -37.52 30.85
CA GLU A 636 23.83 -36.26 30.90
C GLU A 636 23.92 -35.52 29.55
N LEU A 637 25.12 -35.33 29.00
CA LEU A 637 25.33 -34.65 27.74
C LEU A 637 24.72 -35.42 26.56
N LYS A 638 24.85 -36.75 26.58
CA LYS A 638 24.21 -37.63 25.57
C LYS A 638 22.69 -37.48 25.58
N MET A 639 22.06 -37.62 26.74
CA MET A 639 20.61 -37.59 26.85
C MET A 639 20.00 -36.21 26.49
N LYS A 640 20.62 -35.11 26.94
CA LYS A 640 20.13 -33.77 26.56
C LYS A 640 20.31 -33.50 25.06
N SER A 641 21.32 -34.07 24.41
CA SER A 641 21.50 -33.96 22.96
C SER A 641 20.49 -34.78 22.17
N LEU A 642 20.17 -36.02 22.61
CA LEU A 642 19.13 -36.84 22.01
C LEU A 642 17.76 -36.20 22.17
N TYR A 643 17.44 -35.65 23.34
CA TYR A 643 16.23 -34.89 23.57
C TYR A 643 16.10 -33.68 22.61
N ALA A 644 17.17 -32.92 22.43
CA ALA A 644 17.21 -31.81 21.51
C ALA A 644 16.99 -32.24 20.05
N LEU A 645 17.60 -33.33 19.61
CA LEU A 645 17.47 -33.88 18.26
C LEU A 645 16.02 -34.25 17.93
N ALA A 646 15.25 -34.74 18.91
CA ALA A 646 13.84 -35.07 18.75
C ALA A 646 12.97 -33.87 18.30
N TYR A 647 13.40 -32.63 18.61
CA TYR A 647 12.73 -31.40 18.20
C TYR A 647 13.38 -30.72 16.99
N VAL A 648 14.69 -30.83 16.83
CA VAL A 648 15.46 -30.07 15.84
C VAL A 648 15.47 -30.74 14.47
N CYS A 649 15.44 -32.08 14.42
CA CYS A 649 15.52 -32.80 13.15
C CYS A 649 14.33 -32.55 12.23
N GLU A 650 14.60 -32.35 10.97
CA GLU A 650 13.62 -32.20 9.87
C GLU A 650 14.01 -33.10 8.69
N PRO A 651 13.02 -33.50 7.85
CA PRO A 651 11.57 -33.30 7.99
C PRO A 651 10.95 -34.05 9.18
N ARG A 652 9.73 -33.64 9.56
CA ARG A 652 8.99 -34.25 10.69
C ARG A 652 8.60 -35.68 10.40
N TRP A 653 8.48 -36.49 11.44
CA TRP A 653 8.04 -37.88 11.38
C TRP A 653 6.50 -38.02 11.30
N LEU A 654 5.78 -37.03 11.83
CA LEU A 654 4.33 -37.00 11.89
C LEU A 654 3.84 -35.69 11.29
N THR A 655 3.04 -35.75 10.22
CA THR A 655 2.41 -34.60 9.58
C THR A 655 0.90 -34.75 9.59
N LYS A 656 0.18 -33.62 9.74
CA LYS A 656 -1.25 -33.54 9.56
C LYS A 656 -1.48 -33.16 8.11
N GLU A 657 -2.16 -34.03 7.38
CA GLU A 657 -2.54 -33.83 5.99
C GLU A 657 -4.05 -33.78 5.88
N TYR A 658 -4.56 -33.31 4.76
CA TYR A 658 -5.99 -33.22 4.50
C TYR A 658 -6.30 -34.02 3.24
N ASP A 659 -7.41 -34.77 3.29
CA ASP A 659 -7.91 -35.45 2.12
C ASP A 659 -8.41 -34.45 1.09
N ASP A 660 -7.96 -34.54 -0.16
CA ASP A 660 -8.25 -33.57 -1.22
C ASP A 660 -9.74 -33.44 -1.59
N LYS A 661 -10.55 -34.46 -1.25
CA LYS A 661 -11.99 -34.50 -1.58
C LYS A 661 -12.89 -34.13 -0.42
N THR A 662 -12.56 -34.62 0.78
CA THR A 662 -13.40 -34.46 1.97
C THR A 662 -12.91 -33.34 2.90
N TRP A 663 -11.68 -32.85 2.69
CA TRP A 663 -10.99 -31.92 3.58
C TRP A 663 -10.87 -32.42 5.03
N GLU A 664 -11.08 -33.71 5.25
CA GLU A 664 -10.90 -34.30 6.57
C GLU A 664 -9.42 -34.47 6.88
N PRO A 665 -8.99 -34.10 8.09
CA PRO A 665 -7.59 -34.23 8.49
C PRO A 665 -7.25 -35.67 8.82
N TYR A 666 -6.10 -36.15 8.35
CA TYR A 666 -5.52 -37.41 8.75
C TYR A 666 -4.04 -37.26 9.11
N TRP A 667 -3.51 -38.20 9.89
CA TRP A 667 -2.12 -38.22 10.27
C TRP A 667 -1.32 -39.14 9.37
N ASN A 668 -0.21 -38.59 8.81
CA ASN A 668 0.72 -39.36 8.00
C ASN A 668 2.04 -39.55 8.76
N VAL A 669 2.56 -40.77 8.77
CA VAL A 669 3.77 -41.18 9.49
C VAL A 669 4.90 -41.43 8.51
N HIS A 670 5.99 -40.69 8.66
CA HIS A 670 7.19 -40.74 7.82
C HIS A 670 8.33 -41.46 8.55
N GLU A 671 8.34 -42.79 8.50
CA GLU A 671 9.34 -43.61 9.24
C GLU A 671 10.77 -43.41 8.76
N THR A 672 10.99 -42.92 7.54
CA THR A 672 12.29 -42.60 6.97
C THR A 672 12.81 -41.22 7.32
N SER A 673 12.01 -40.40 8.02
CA SER A 673 12.37 -39.02 8.32
C SER A 673 13.54 -38.95 9.37
N PRO A 674 14.40 -37.93 9.30
CA PRO A 674 15.42 -37.69 10.29
C PRO A 674 14.87 -37.52 11.71
N GLN A 675 13.67 -36.98 11.89
CA GLN A 675 13.03 -36.85 13.19
C GLN A 675 12.59 -38.21 13.74
N TYR A 676 12.07 -39.11 12.88
CA TYR A 676 11.73 -40.48 13.28
C TYR A 676 12.96 -41.20 13.82
N ALA A 677 14.10 -41.11 13.09
CA ALA A 677 15.33 -41.73 13.51
C ALA A 677 15.83 -41.16 14.86
N ALA A 678 15.71 -39.84 15.07
CA ALA A 678 16.11 -39.21 16.34
C ALA A 678 15.21 -39.62 17.51
N LEU A 679 13.89 -39.72 17.29
CA LEU A 679 12.95 -40.21 18.31
C LEU A 679 13.14 -41.66 18.62
N LYS A 680 13.41 -42.49 17.61
CA LYS A 680 13.76 -43.93 17.85
C LYS A 680 15.02 -44.07 18.70
N GLU A 681 16.09 -43.32 18.39
CA GLU A 681 17.32 -43.35 19.17
C GLU A 681 17.09 -42.86 20.61
N LEU A 682 16.30 -41.82 20.81
CA LEU A 682 15.91 -41.35 22.13
C LEU A 682 15.13 -42.43 22.91
N HIS A 683 14.16 -43.06 22.26
CA HIS A 683 13.35 -44.13 22.82
C HIS A 683 14.20 -45.35 23.24
N ASP A 684 15.15 -45.76 22.39
CA ASP A 684 16.04 -46.88 22.67
C ASP A 684 16.99 -46.62 23.85
N ASN A 685 17.16 -45.35 24.27
CA ASN A 685 17.99 -44.95 25.41
C ASN A 685 17.20 -44.61 26.70
N LEU A 686 15.90 -44.92 26.77
CA LEU A 686 15.04 -44.61 27.93
C LEU A 686 15.48 -45.26 29.24
N GLY A 687 16.20 -46.37 29.18
CA GLY A 687 16.74 -47.06 30.35
C GLY A 687 17.92 -46.36 31.05
N ARG A 688 18.47 -45.28 30.48
CA ARG A 688 19.60 -44.55 31.06
C ARG A 688 19.18 -43.69 32.27
N PRO A 689 20.02 -43.57 33.35
CA PRO A 689 19.66 -42.77 34.52
C PRO A 689 19.32 -41.32 34.22
N ALA A 690 20.03 -40.66 33.29
CA ALA A 690 19.76 -39.28 32.89
C ALA A 690 18.45 -39.11 32.11
N ALA A 691 17.87 -40.18 31.54
CA ALA A 691 16.64 -40.13 30.80
C ALA A 691 15.44 -39.59 31.61
N LYS A 692 15.39 -39.92 32.92
CA LYS A 692 14.35 -39.49 33.84
C LYS A 692 14.18 -37.97 33.91
N ARG A 693 15.21 -37.21 33.61
CA ARG A 693 15.18 -35.73 33.64
C ARG A 693 14.51 -35.13 32.38
N TYR A 694 14.67 -35.75 31.23
CA TYR A 694 14.31 -35.18 29.94
C TYR A 694 13.01 -35.77 29.36
N VAL A 695 12.82 -37.08 29.54
CA VAL A 695 11.68 -37.83 28.95
C VAL A 695 10.32 -37.30 29.37
N PRO A 696 10.03 -36.98 30.64
CA PRO A 696 8.71 -36.52 31.06
C PRO A 696 8.28 -35.17 30.42
N ARG A 697 9.20 -34.47 29.76
CA ARG A 697 8.99 -33.17 29.16
C ARG A 697 8.97 -33.21 27.64
N CYS A 698 9.01 -34.41 27.04
CA CYS A 698 9.06 -34.60 25.60
C CYS A 698 7.72 -35.12 25.08
N ASP A 699 6.86 -34.20 24.65
CA ASP A 699 5.58 -34.53 24.02
C ASP A 699 5.75 -35.36 22.73
N GLN A 700 6.80 -35.07 21.95
CA GLN A 700 7.10 -35.82 20.72
C GLN A 700 7.44 -37.29 21.00
N LEU A 701 8.10 -37.56 22.11
CA LEU A 701 8.42 -38.91 22.52
C LEU A 701 7.20 -39.70 23.01
N LEU A 702 6.24 -39.04 23.65
CA LEU A 702 4.99 -39.65 24.06
C LEU A 702 4.18 -40.12 22.82
N TYR A 703 4.04 -39.28 21.84
CA TYR A 703 3.40 -39.65 20.57
C TYR A 703 4.14 -40.78 19.85
N PHE A 704 5.48 -40.73 19.86
CA PHE A 704 6.31 -41.77 19.27
C PHE A 704 6.16 -43.11 20.01
N ALA A 705 6.11 -43.12 21.31
CA ALA A 705 5.91 -44.33 22.13
C ALA A 705 4.54 -44.96 21.85
N ASP A 706 3.49 -44.13 21.72
CA ASP A 706 2.17 -44.61 21.35
C ASP A 706 2.16 -45.14 19.90
N TRP A 707 2.89 -44.54 18.99
CA TRP A 707 3.11 -45.08 17.65
C TRP A 707 3.81 -46.46 17.69
N VAL A 708 4.88 -46.57 18.42
CA VAL A 708 5.58 -47.85 18.55
C VAL A 708 4.68 -48.92 19.12
N ARG A 709 3.81 -48.58 20.08
CA ARG A 709 2.89 -49.49 20.76
C ARG A 709 1.70 -49.93 19.88
N TYR A 710 1.07 -48.98 19.19
CA TYR A 710 -0.21 -49.20 18.50
C TYR A 710 -0.07 -49.40 16.99
N ARG A 711 0.99 -48.90 16.39
CA ARG A 711 1.20 -48.85 14.93
C ARG A 711 -0.01 -48.30 14.14
N ASN A 712 -0.76 -47.38 14.75
CA ASN A 712 -1.94 -46.78 14.17
C ASN A 712 -1.96 -45.26 14.44
N PRO A 713 -1.79 -44.41 13.40
CA PRO A 713 -1.75 -42.97 13.56
C PRO A 713 -3.05 -42.40 14.14
N GLN A 714 -4.20 -43.04 13.91
CA GLN A 714 -5.50 -42.56 14.40
C GLN A 714 -5.69 -42.78 15.92
N LYS A 715 -4.82 -43.58 16.56
CA LYS A 715 -4.78 -43.77 18.03
C LYS A 715 -3.87 -42.79 18.75
N LEU A 716 -3.17 -41.93 18.01
CA LEU A 716 -2.36 -40.86 18.61
C LEU A 716 -3.27 -39.82 19.25
N PRO A 717 -2.91 -39.22 20.39
CA PRO A 717 -3.70 -38.17 21.02
C PRO A 717 -3.95 -37.04 20.05
N ARG A 718 -5.13 -36.43 20.07
CA ARG A 718 -5.44 -35.26 19.25
C ARG A 718 -4.55 -34.11 19.70
N LEU A 719 -3.66 -33.69 18.82
CA LEU A 719 -2.75 -32.55 19.01
C LEU A 719 -3.50 -31.22 18.96
#